data_37417c804cc83c3e92b3a16f3fb615d6
#
_entry.id   37417c804cc83c3e92b3a16f3fb615d6
#
_cell.length_a   1.000
_cell.length_b   1.000
_cell.length_c   1.000
_cell.angle_alpha   90.00
_cell.angle_beta   90.00
_cell.angle_gamma   90.00
#
_symmetry.space_group_name_H-M   'P 1'
#
loop_
_entity.id
_entity.type
_entity.pdbx_description
1 polymer ?
#
loop_
_entity_poly.entity_id
_entity_poly.type
_entity_poly.pdbx_seq_one_letter_code
_entity_poly.pdbx_strand_id
1 'polypeptide(L)'
;MPSLLCLRVLTLSEYDNIVELPNSIGNLIHLHYLNLSNTGIKRLPSTVCTLYSLQTLLLAGCWSLFELPADMRKLINLRHLDCSGTQIEEMPVQMGRLKSLRILTIFVVGKSTGSTIGELRELSHLGGKLSILKLNNVVDGTDALQANLKNKKDLNELELAWGSEDADHSEKVRGVLDKLQPCMNLEKLTVKRYGGTSFPNWLGDSAFNKIKVMHLEDCHYCFELPPLGQLLALKELFICKMKFLRTLGPEFCGQPFQPFQSLEKLEFKEMAEWEEWVLSGSGGPEFPRLQELILKQCPKLRGSLPYDLPSLKKLIVKGCGVLHDQRATATTNTSTSLNYNCLEELEIEDGCQTGLLSLLETKLLSNLYIRHFNDIQCLPNINRLKSLILSNCPTLLSFPEDGLPTSLTSLDIYRCRRLEFLPHEMLAQLTALDSLTLWNSCDSMRSFPLGIFPKLTTLDIRNCENLESLCLIEEEGAVENLSHLNNLNIEGCPNLVCFPQGGLPTPNLTQLCFSRCEKLKSLPERIHTLTALRLLDIRDLPNLESIAEDGGLPPNLRYFTIEHCERLRASSSSVGDWGLQELVSLEEFIIGGGGNDEILETLLKQQLLPTTLHYLRIKELSTLKSLYGRGLAHLTFLRSLSIGRCDSLEFLPGEALQHLTSLQELYISNCPSLQFLPEEGMPPSLSYLHIYKCSGLEKMYQNKTRQDHWASISHIPCIRINDEVII
;
A
#
# COMPACT_ATOMS: atom_id res chain seq x y z
N MET A 1 -6.25 -19.97 -33.84
CA MET A 1 -4.88 -20.51 -33.74
C MET A 1 -4.46 -21.52 -34.83
N PRO A 2 -5.23 -21.84 -35.89
CA PRO A 2 -4.83 -22.87 -36.88
C PRO A 2 -3.63 -22.50 -37.74
N SER A 3 -3.21 -21.25 -37.78
CA SER A 3 -2.12 -20.76 -38.62
C SER A 3 -0.73 -20.67 -37.96
N LEU A 4 -0.61 -20.99 -36.66
CA LEU A 4 0.64 -20.78 -35.89
C LEU A 4 1.30 -22.10 -35.45
N LEU A 5 1.21 -23.16 -36.23
CA LEU A 5 1.66 -24.52 -35.89
C LEU A 5 3.16 -24.62 -35.54
N CYS A 6 4.00 -23.72 -36.04
CA CYS A 6 5.44 -23.69 -35.77
C CYS A 6 5.83 -22.81 -34.56
N LEU A 7 4.85 -22.32 -33.76
CA LEU A 7 5.10 -21.46 -32.62
C LEU A 7 5.92 -22.20 -31.57
N ARG A 8 7.00 -21.59 -31.09
CA ARG A 8 7.88 -22.14 -30.02
C ARG A 8 7.68 -21.46 -28.67
N VAL A 9 7.24 -20.22 -28.69
CA VAL A 9 7.04 -19.40 -27.50
C VAL A 9 5.67 -18.74 -27.57
N LEU A 10 4.87 -18.90 -26.52
CA LEU A 10 3.58 -18.24 -26.37
C LEU A 10 3.51 -17.62 -24.98
N THR A 11 3.26 -16.32 -24.93
CA THR A 11 3.03 -15.57 -23.69
C THR A 11 1.68 -14.89 -23.74
N LEU A 12 0.85 -15.18 -22.76
CA LEU A 12 -0.47 -14.59 -22.54
C LEU A 12 -0.57 -14.09 -21.09
N SER A 13 0.57 -13.69 -20.49
CA SER A 13 0.61 -13.21 -19.12
C SER A 13 -0.05 -11.85 -18.99
N GLU A 14 -0.52 -11.52 -17.77
CA GLU A 14 -1.15 -10.25 -17.38
C GLU A 14 -2.55 -10.00 -18.01
N TYR A 15 -3.12 -10.96 -18.72
CA TYR A 15 -4.48 -10.86 -19.26
C TYR A 15 -5.46 -11.59 -18.31
N ASP A 16 -5.93 -10.90 -17.30
CA ASP A 16 -6.86 -11.42 -16.28
C ASP A 16 -8.22 -11.88 -16.83
N ASN A 17 -8.62 -11.35 -17.99
CA ASN A 17 -9.82 -11.73 -18.71
C ASN A 17 -9.71 -13.07 -19.47
N ILE A 18 -8.52 -13.67 -19.58
CA ILE A 18 -8.36 -15.01 -20.13
C ILE A 18 -8.72 -16.04 -19.06
N VAL A 19 -9.92 -16.62 -19.15
CA VAL A 19 -10.43 -17.61 -18.18
C VAL A 19 -10.30 -19.05 -18.64
N GLU A 20 -10.10 -19.30 -19.94
CA GLU A 20 -9.97 -20.62 -20.54
C GLU A 20 -9.05 -20.58 -21.77
N LEU A 21 -8.32 -21.70 -22.00
CA LEU A 21 -7.60 -21.93 -23.24
C LEU A 21 -8.40 -22.85 -24.17
N PRO A 22 -8.43 -22.61 -25.48
CA PRO A 22 -9.07 -23.49 -26.41
C PRO A 22 -8.32 -24.83 -26.55
N ASN A 23 -9.03 -25.92 -26.79
CA ASN A 23 -8.41 -27.26 -27.01
C ASN A 23 -7.40 -27.27 -28.17
N SER A 24 -7.52 -26.35 -29.14
CA SER A 24 -6.60 -26.21 -30.24
C SER A 24 -5.17 -25.81 -29.84
N ILE A 25 -4.94 -25.44 -28.56
CA ILE A 25 -3.59 -25.22 -28.04
C ILE A 25 -2.71 -26.45 -28.20
N GLY A 26 -3.29 -27.66 -28.06
CA GLY A 26 -2.59 -28.93 -28.21
C GLY A 26 -2.00 -29.18 -29.61
N ASN A 27 -2.42 -28.42 -30.63
CA ASN A 27 -1.88 -28.52 -31.98
C ASN A 27 -0.52 -27.82 -32.13
N LEU A 28 -0.10 -27.03 -31.13
CA LEU A 28 1.18 -26.31 -31.14
C LEU A 28 2.32 -27.22 -30.67
N ILE A 29 2.52 -28.36 -31.34
CA ILE A 29 3.44 -29.44 -30.93
C ILE A 29 4.92 -28.99 -30.79
N HIS A 30 5.29 -27.87 -31.44
CA HIS A 30 6.63 -27.29 -31.36
C HIS A 30 6.78 -26.26 -30.23
N LEU A 31 5.76 -26.09 -29.36
CA LEU A 31 5.82 -25.13 -28.29
C LEU A 31 6.78 -25.60 -27.19
N HIS A 32 7.75 -24.76 -26.86
CA HIS A 32 8.76 -24.99 -25.82
C HIS A 32 8.49 -24.17 -24.55
N TYR A 33 7.82 -23.02 -24.69
CA TYR A 33 7.58 -22.07 -23.64
C TYR A 33 6.14 -21.59 -23.69
N LEU A 34 5.41 -21.77 -22.60
CA LEU A 34 4.04 -21.30 -22.42
C LEU A 34 3.97 -20.50 -21.11
N ASN A 35 3.67 -19.21 -21.20
CA ASN A 35 3.47 -18.34 -20.04
C ASN A 35 2.02 -17.85 -20.00
N LEU A 36 1.33 -18.20 -18.91
CA LEU A 36 -0.04 -17.83 -18.60
C LEU A 36 -0.13 -17.12 -17.23
N SER A 37 0.99 -16.63 -16.74
CA SER A 37 1.06 -16.01 -15.39
C SER A 37 0.12 -14.81 -15.30
N ASN A 38 -0.51 -14.63 -14.11
CA ASN A 38 -1.44 -13.55 -13.83
C ASN A 38 -2.63 -13.49 -14.81
N THR A 39 -3.21 -14.67 -15.10
CA THR A 39 -4.44 -14.79 -15.90
C THR A 39 -5.58 -15.36 -15.04
N GLY A 40 -6.82 -15.13 -15.48
CA GLY A 40 -8.02 -15.65 -14.83
C GLY A 40 -8.32 -17.12 -15.10
N ILE A 41 -7.36 -17.90 -15.64
CA ILE A 41 -7.56 -19.29 -16.04
C ILE A 41 -7.97 -20.15 -14.86
N LYS A 42 -9.09 -20.88 -15.03
CA LYS A 42 -9.63 -21.80 -14.05
C LYS A 42 -9.13 -23.23 -14.23
N ARG A 43 -8.92 -23.65 -15.47
CA ARG A 43 -8.48 -25.00 -15.87
C ARG A 43 -7.61 -24.94 -17.12
N LEU A 44 -6.65 -25.85 -17.20
CA LEU A 44 -5.93 -26.11 -18.43
C LEU A 44 -6.63 -27.23 -19.22
N PRO A 45 -6.81 -27.11 -20.55
CA PRO A 45 -7.36 -28.21 -21.34
C PRO A 45 -6.40 -29.41 -21.34
N SER A 46 -6.93 -30.63 -21.35
CA SER A 46 -6.13 -31.86 -21.38
C SER A 46 -5.19 -31.94 -22.58
N THR A 47 -5.52 -31.24 -23.66
CA THR A 47 -4.71 -31.13 -24.87
C THR A 47 -3.35 -30.41 -24.66
N VAL A 48 -3.18 -29.65 -23.58
CA VAL A 48 -1.85 -29.12 -23.18
C VAL A 48 -0.85 -30.26 -22.98
N CYS A 49 -1.31 -31.43 -22.52
CA CYS A 49 -0.47 -32.61 -22.30
C CYS A 49 0.05 -33.26 -23.60
N THR A 50 -0.39 -32.82 -24.78
CA THR A 50 0.16 -33.26 -26.08
C THR A 50 1.34 -32.41 -26.54
N LEU A 51 1.69 -31.36 -25.81
CA LEU A 51 2.83 -30.48 -26.10
C LEU A 51 4.15 -31.13 -25.64
N TYR A 52 4.53 -32.26 -26.25
CA TYR A 52 5.70 -33.05 -25.82
C TYR A 52 7.03 -32.28 -25.86
N SER A 53 7.12 -31.18 -26.63
CA SER A 53 8.31 -30.32 -26.72
C SER A 53 8.35 -29.27 -25.60
N LEU A 54 7.31 -29.13 -24.77
CA LEU A 54 7.21 -28.08 -23.78
C LEU A 54 8.29 -28.24 -22.69
N GLN A 55 9.07 -27.20 -22.47
CA GLN A 55 10.14 -27.15 -21.48
C GLN A 55 9.79 -26.23 -20.31
N THR A 56 9.00 -25.21 -20.54
CA THR A 56 8.61 -24.22 -19.53
C THR A 56 7.12 -23.97 -19.57
N LEU A 57 6.47 -24.13 -18.43
CA LEU A 57 5.07 -23.80 -18.20
C LEU A 57 4.97 -22.91 -16.97
N LEU A 58 4.58 -21.64 -17.18
CA LEU A 58 4.42 -20.64 -16.13
C LEU A 58 2.94 -20.35 -15.90
N LEU A 59 2.49 -20.59 -14.67
CA LEU A 59 1.12 -20.42 -14.20
C LEU A 59 1.08 -19.54 -12.91
N ALA A 60 2.19 -18.85 -12.64
CA ALA A 60 2.29 -18.03 -11.43
C ALA A 60 1.17 -16.98 -11.37
N GLY A 61 0.53 -16.82 -10.22
CA GLY A 61 -0.53 -15.83 -10.05
C GLY A 61 -1.87 -16.16 -10.76
N CYS A 62 -2.04 -17.37 -11.32
CA CYS A 62 -3.34 -17.84 -11.80
C CYS A 62 -4.22 -18.24 -10.61
N TRP A 63 -4.70 -17.27 -9.85
CA TRP A 63 -5.42 -17.46 -8.58
C TRP A 63 -6.75 -18.22 -8.69
N SER A 64 -7.29 -18.39 -9.91
CA SER A 64 -8.50 -19.17 -10.17
C SER A 64 -8.21 -20.62 -10.58
N LEU A 65 -6.93 -20.99 -10.78
CA LEU A 65 -6.54 -22.33 -11.23
C LEU A 65 -6.50 -23.30 -10.03
N PHE A 66 -7.39 -24.28 -10.02
CA PHE A 66 -7.52 -25.24 -8.91
C PHE A 66 -7.09 -26.66 -9.24
N GLU A 67 -6.85 -26.99 -10.51
CA GLU A 67 -6.38 -28.31 -10.91
C GLU A 67 -5.44 -28.25 -12.15
N LEU A 68 -4.52 -29.21 -12.22
CA LEU A 68 -3.71 -29.48 -13.40
C LEU A 68 -4.27 -30.71 -14.14
N PRO A 69 -4.09 -30.79 -15.49
CA PRO A 69 -4.54 -31.97 -16.25
C PRO A 69 -3.92 -33.28 -15.74
N ALA A 70 -4.71 -34.34 -15.63
CA ALA A 70 -4.27 -35.63 -15.11
C ALA A 70 -3.08 -36.24 -15.89
N ASP A 71 -2.95 -35.95 -17.16
CA ASP A 71 -1.91 -36.48 -18.05
C ASP A 71 -0.62 -35.64 -18.11
N MET A 72 -0.42 -34.71 -17.15
CA MET A 72 0.83 -33.90 -17.05
C MET A 72 2.11 -34.77 -17.16
N ARG A 73 2.06 -36.00 -16.67
CA ARG A 73 3.13 -37.03 -16.76
C ARG A 73 3.68 -37.23 -18.19
N LYS A 74 2.94 -36.81 -19.24
CA LYS A 74 3.35 -36.94 -20.65
C LYS A 74 4.35 -35.87 -21.07
N LEU A 75 4.45 -34.77 -20.33
CA LEU A 75 5.35 -33.64 -20.60
C LEU A 75 6.79 -33.94 -20.14
N ILE A 76 7.38 -35.03 -20.62
CA ILE A 76 8.68 -35.56 -20.15
C ILE A 76 9.86 -34.60 -20.35
N ASN A 77 9.74 -33.62 -21.25
CA ASN A 77 10.75 -32.60 -21.50
C ASN A 77 10.59 -31.35 -20.64
N LEU A 78 9.56 -31.33 -19.77
CA LEU A 78 9.31 -30.17 -18.90
C LEU A 78 10.45 -30.00 -17.90
N ARG A 79 11.04 -28.81 -17.89
CA ARG A 79 12.17 -28.40 -17.00
C ARG A 79 11.75 -27.42 -15.95
N HIS A 80 10.77 -26.58 -16.26
CA HIS A 80 10.30 -25.52 -15.39
C HIS A 80 8.79 -25.52 -15.34
N LEU A 81 8.23 -25.76 -14.15
CA LEU A 81 6.81 -25.65 -13.83
C LEU A 81 6.64 -24.68 -12.64
N ASP A 82 6.06 -23.53 -12.92
CA ASP A 82 5.76 -22.53 -11.89
C ASP A 82 4.25 -22.45 -11.69
N CYS A 83 3.79 -22.88 -10.52
CA CYS A 83 2.39 -22.82 -10.09
C CYS A 83 2.21 -21.92 -8.85
N SER A 84 3.17 -21.03 -8.56
CA SER A 84 3.09 -20.17 -7.38
C SER A 84 1.86 -19.24 -7.44
N GLY A 85 1.17 -19.07 -6.32
CA GLY A 85 -0.03 -18.24 -6.25
C GLY A 85 -1.27 -18.82 -6.93
N THR A 86 -1.31 -20.14 -7.21
CA THR A 86 -2.50 -20.85 -7.69
C THR A 86 -3.28 -21.46 -6.52
N GLN A 87 -4.50 -21.90 -6.78
CA GLN A 87 -5.35 -22.64 -5.82
C GLN A 87 -5.38 -24.16 -6.08
N ILE A 88 -4.32 -24.71 -6.67
CA ILE A 88 -4.24 -26.14 -6.95
C ILE A 88 -4.45 -26.96 -5.67
N GLU A 89 -5.44 -27.85 -5.72
CA GLU A 89 -5.81 -28.66 -4.56
C GLU A 89 -4.95 -29.88 -4.36
N GLU A 90 -4.48 -30.50 -5.44
CA GLU A 90 -3.55 -31.63 -5.43
C GLU A 90 -2.78 -31.71 -6.74
N MET A 91 -1.57 -32.29 -6.69
CA MET A 91 -0.83 -32.60 -7.90
C MET A 91 -1.38 -33.83 -8.62
N PRO A 92 -1.34 -33.87 -9.97
CA PRO A 92 -1.68 -35.06 -10.74
C PRO A 92 -0.75 -36.25 -10.39
N VAL A 93 -1.28 -37.46 -10.48
CA VAL A 93 -0.50 -38.69 -10.24
C VAL A 93 0.65 -38.87 -11.23
N GLN A 94 1.72 -39.51 -10.79
CA GLN A 94 2.92 -39.80 -11.61
C GLN A 94 3.70 -38.56 -12.07
N MET A 95 3.65 -37.48 -11.29
CA MET A 95 4.53 -36.30 -11.50
C MET A 95 6.02 -36.68 -11.46
N GLY A 96 6.39 -37.75 -10.71
CA GLY A 96 7.75 -38.28 -10.68
C GLY A 96 8.31 -38.77 -12.03
N ARG A 97 7.45 -38.93 -13.06
CA ARG A 97 7.91 -39.24 -14.43
C ARG A 97 8.57 -38.06 -15.13
N LEU A 98 8.36 -36.84 -14.64
CA LEU A 98 8.94 -35.62 -15.21
C LEU A 98 10.42 -35.44 -14.79
N LYS A 99 11.25 -36.44 -15.08
CA LYS A 99 12.66 -36.52 -14.62
C LYS A 99 13.55 -35.36 -15.10
N SER A 100 13.12 -34.64 -16.15
CA SER A 100 13.81 -33.46 -16.67
C SER A 100 13.56 -32.19 -15.84
N LEU A 101 12.62 -32.26 -14.85
CA LEU A 101 12.18 -31.10 -14.10
C LEU A 101 13.30 -30.59 -13.18
N ARG A 102 13.63 -29.31 -13.31
CA ARG A 102 14.66 -28.62 -12.54
C ARG A 102 14.05 -27.61 -11.57
N ILE A 103 12.93 -26.99 -11.95
CA ILE A 103 12.21 -26.02 -11.12
C ILE A 103 10.77 -26.49 -11.03
N LEU A 104 10.33 -26.68 -9.81
CA LEU A 104 8.96 -26.94 -9.41
C LEU A 104 8.67 -26.06 -8.19
N THR A 105 7.90 -25.00 -8.36
CA THR A 105 7.69 -24.04 -7.28
C THR A 105 6.76 -24.56 -6.17
N ILE A 106 5.78 -25.39 -6.54
CA ILE A 106 4.81 -25.96 -5.59
C ILE A 106 4.59 -27.45 -5.88
N PHE A 107 4.56 -28.24 -4.82
CA PHE A 107 4.10 -29.64 -4.82
C PHE A 107 2.99 -29.80 -3.78
N VAL A 108 1.75 -30.02 -4.21
CA VAL A 108 0.60 -30.22 -3.33
C VAL A 108 0.38 -31.72 -3.15
N VAL A 109 0.56 -32.20 -1.92
CA VAL A 109 0.38 -33.64 -1.59
C VAL A 109 -1.10 -33.98 -1.71
N GLY A 110 -1.41 -34.94 -2.56
CA GLY A 110 -2.77 -35.45 -2.76
C GLY A 110 -3.26 -36.30 -1.57
N LYS A 111 -4.58 -36.47 -1.53
CA LYS A 111 -5.19 -37.45 -0.60
C LYS A 111 -5.01 -38.86 -1.17
N SER A 112 -6.02 -39.67 -1.16
CA SER A 112 -5.96 -41.11 -1.58
C SER A 112 -5.78 -41.32 -3.09
N THR A 113 -6.10 -40.36 -3.93
CA THR A 113 -6.10 -40.46 -5.40
C THR A 113 -5.08 -39.58 -6.12
N GLY A 114 -4.47 -38.63 -5.38
CA GLY A 114 -3.49 -37.70 -5.92
C GLY A 114 -2.04 -38.15 -5.82
N SER A 115 -1.10 -37.29 -6.17
CA SER A 115 0.33 -37.52 -6.04
C SER A 115 0.75 -37.65 -4.58
N THR A 116 1.40 -38.76 -4.24
CA THR A 116 2.04 -38.92 -2.93
C THR A 116 3.34 -38.16 -2.85
N ILE A 117 3.80 -37.85 -1.62
CA ILE A 117 5.07 -37.16 -1.40
C ILE A 117 6.27 -37.92 -1.96
N GLY A 118 6.15 -39.27 -2.04
CA GLY A 118 7.17 -40.15 -2.57
C GLY A 118 7.52 -39.91 -4.04
N GLU A 119 6.63 -39.28 -4.83
CA GLU A 119 6.92 -38.94 -6.22
C GLU A 119 8.05 -37.91 -6.35
N LEU A 120 8.31 -37.12 -5.32
CA LEU A 120 9.45 -36.19 -5.29
C LEU A 120 10.79 -36.94 -5.35
N ARG A 121 10.85 -38.22 -4.95
CA ARG A 121 12.08 -39.05 -4.98
C ARG A 121 12.71 -39.07 -6.37
N GLU A 122 11.88 -39.24 -7.41
CA GLU A 122 12.31 -39.39 -8.80
C GLU A 122 12.79 -38.05 -9.40
N LEU A 123 12.41 -36.92 -8.81
CA LEU A 123 12.77 -35.58 -9.26
C LEU A 123 14.11 -35.15 -8.64
N SER A 124 15.18 -35.86 -8.96
CA SER A 124 16.51 -35.70 -8.33
C SER A 124 17.19 -34.36 -8.66
N HIS A 125 16.84 -33.70 -9.77
CA HIS A 125 17.45 -32.46 -10.27
C HIS A 125 16.69 -31.20 -9.86
N LEU A 126 15.73 -31.31 -8.92
CA LEU A 126 15.03 -30.13 -8.43
C LEU A 126 15.96 -29.18 -7.69
N GLY A 127 15.92 -27.92 -8.08
CA GLY A 127 16.67 -26.83 -7.48
C GLY A 127 15.84 -25.57 -7.32
N GLY A 128 16.45 -24.53 -6.79
CA GLY A 128 15.77 -23.27 -6.50
C GLY A 128 14.79 -23.39 -5.33
N LYS A 129 13.58 -22.88 -5.50
CA LYS A 129 12.51 -22.89 -4.49
C LYS A 129 11.57 -24.08 -4.69
N LEU A 130 11.22 -24.76 -3.60
CA LEU A 130 10.16 -25.78 -3.54
C LEU A 130 9.26 -25.55 -2.34
N SER A 131 7.95 -25.42 -2.57
CA SER A 131 6.93 -25.39 -1.52
C SER A 131 6.16 -26.71 -1.53
N ILE A 132 6.20 -27.48 -0.43
CA ILE A 132 5.44 -28.72 -0.27
C ILE A 132 4.23 -28.42 0.61
N LEU A 133 3.05 -28.50 0.02
CA LEU A 133 1.79 -28.10 0.64
C LEU A 133 0.94 -29.31 1.01
N LYS A 134 0.03 -29.13 1.96
CA LYS A 134 -0.89 -30.15 2.47
C LYS A 134 -0.17 -31.38 3.03
N LEU A 135 0.89 -31.17 3.79
CA LEU A 135 1.65 -32.23 4.48
C LEU A 135 0.82 -33.04 5.48
N ASN A 136 -0.37 -32.60 5.87
CA ASN A 136 -1.35 -33.37 6.62
C ASN A 136 -1.85 -34.62 5.84
N ASN A 137 -1.69 -34.65 4.51
CA ASN A 137 -2.02 -35.79 3.66
C ASN A 137 -0.93 -36.90 3.66
N VAL A 138 0.26 -36.61 4.21
CA VAL A 138 1.35 -37.59 4.36
C VAL A 138 0.95 -38.61 5.41
N VAL A 139 1.08 -39.90 5.09
CA VAL A 139 0.60 -41.00 5.95
C VAL A 139 1.38 -41.08 7.25
N ASP A 140 2.71 -41.10 7.18
CA ASP A 140 3.61 -41.16 8.32
C ASP A 140 5.05 -40.74 7.97
N GLY A 141 5.99 -40.87 8.91
CA GLY A 141 7.38 -40.50 8.69
C GLY A 141 8.09 -41.35 7.63
N THR A 142 7.66 -42.61 7.41
CA THR A 142 8.27 -43.50 6.39
C THR A 142 7.87 -43.06 4.99
N ASP A 143 6.63 -42.58 4.82
CA ASP A 143 6.16 -41.97 3.58
C ASP A 143 6.89 -40.64 3.33
N ALA A 144 7.02 -39.80 4.35
CA ALA A 144 7.77 -38.56 4.29
C ALA A 144 9.23 -38.73 3.84
N LEU A 145 9.91 -39.77 4.33
CA LEU A 145 11.29 -40.08 3.98
C LEU A 145 11.47 -40.36 2.47
N GLN A 146 10.41 -40.81 1.81
CA GLN A 146 10.44 -41.08 0.37
C GLN A 146 10.64 -39.83 -0.47
N ALA A 147 10.30 -38.63 0.05
CA ALA A 147 10.56 -37.34 -0.64
C ALA A 147 12.05 -37.13 -0.95
N ASN A 148 12.93 -37.77 -0.16
CA ASN A 148 14.38 -37.74 -0.34
C ASN A 148 14.98 -36.33 -0.44
N LEU A 149 14.49 -35.38 0.40
CA LEU A 149 14.90 -33.99 0.37
C LEU A 149 16.38 -33.76 0.68
N LYS A 150 16.96 -34.67 1.49
CA LYS A 150 18.39 -34.63 1.86
C LYS A 150 19.32 -34.68 0.65
N ASN A 151 18.90 -35.34 -0.41
CA ASN A 151 19.70 -35.54 -1.63
C ASN A 151 19.43 -34.49 -2.73
N LYS A 152 18.52 -33.52 -2.52
CA LYS A 152 18.24 -32.44 -3.46
C LYS A 152 19.21 -31.28 -3.25
N LYS A 153 20.46 -31.45 -3.72
CA LYS A 153 21.59 -30.53 -3.43
C LYS A 153 21.48 -29.12 -4.03
N ASP A 154 20.65 -28.99 -5.07
CA ASP A 154 20.45 -27.72 -5.80
C ASP A 154 19.26 -26.92 -5.22
N LEU A 155 18.58 -27.45 -4.19
CA LEU A 155 17.51 -26.77 -3.51
C LEU A 155 18.09 -25.74 -2.53
N ASN A 156 17.69 -24.49 -2.67
CA ASN A 156 18.11 -23.39 -1.81
C ASN A 156 16.98 -22.82 -0.95
N GLU A 157 15.72 -22.95 -1.37
CA GLU A 157 14.56 -22.52 -0.59
C GLU A 157 13.56 -23.67 -0.44
N LEU A 158 13.13 -23.93 0.78
CA LEU A 158 12.14 -24.96 1.10
C LEU A 158 11.03 -24.37 1.96
N GLU A 159 9.79 -24.60 1.54
CA GLU A 159 8.61 -24.34 2.35
C GLU A 159 7.86 -25.65 2.62
N LEU A 160 7.58 -25.89 3.89
CA LEU A 160 6.83 -27.05 4.38
C LEU A 160 5.54 -26.56 5.02
N ALA A 161 4.38 -26.85 4.42
CA ALA A 161 3.10 -26.32 4.88
C ALA A 161 2.06 -27.42 5.07
N TRP A 162 1.43 -27.42 6.24
CA TRP A 162 0.26 -28.25 6.55
C TRP A 162 -1.03 -27.54 6.13
N GLY A 163 -2.11 -28.31 5.97
CA GLY A 163 -3.45 -27.74 5.76
C GLY A 163 -4.02 -27.16 7.07
N SER A 164 -5.13 -26.44 6.97
CA SER A 164 -5.89 -26.05 8.15
C SER A 164 -6.57 -27.30 8.73
N GLU A 165 -6.44 -27.49 10.04
CA GLU A 165 -7.10 -28.51 10.87
C GLU A 165 -6.38 -29.88 10.97
N ASP A 166 -5.94 -30.17 12.16
CA ASP A 166 -6.14 -31.35 13.01
C ASP A 166 -5.03 -31.46 14.05
N ALA A 167 -5.38 -31.08 15.29
CA ALA A 167 -4.51 -31.25 16.47
C ALA A 167 -4.35 -32.71 16.93
N ASP A 168 -5.09 -33.65 16.33
CA ASP A 168 -5.25 -35.00 16.85
C ASP A 168 -4.05 -35.96 16.65
N HIS A 169 -2.99 -35.54 15.98
CA HIS A 169 -1.87 -36.44 15.66
C HIS A 169 -0.48 -35.80 15.83
N SER A 170 -0.21 -35.13 16.94
CA SER A 170 1.05 -34.38 17.15
C SER A 170 2.32 -35.22 16.99
N GLU A 171 2.34 -36.49 17.43
CA GLU A 171 3.49 -37.39 17.24
C GLU A 171 3.68 -37.78 15.76
N LYS A 172 2.59 -38.05 15.05
CA LYS A 172 2.63 -38.37 13.62
C LYS A 172 3.18 -37.15 12.84
N VAL A 173 2.66 -35.95 13.10
CA VAL A 173 3.08 -34.73 12.43
C VAL A 173 4.55 -34.43 12.70
N ARG A 174 5.01 -34.63 13.95
CA ARG A 174 6.42 -34.53 14.31
C ARG A 174 7.28 -35.54 13.56
N GLY A 175 6.84 -36.80 13.47
CA GLY A 175 7.52 -37.86 12.72
C GLY A 175 7.65 -37.49 11.22
N VAL A 176 6.63 -36.87 10.62
CA VAL A 176 6.69 -36.40 9.24
C VAL A 176 7.75 -35.32 9.09
N LEU A 177 7.73 -34.25 9.92
CA LEU A 177 8.72 -33.20 9.85
C LEU A 177 10.14 -33.70 10.12
N ASP A 178 10.32 -34.63 11.06
CA ASP A 178 11.62 -35.24 11.36
C ASP A 178 12.27 -35.88 10.12
N LYS A 179 11.47 -36.54 9.28
CA LYS A 179 11.95 -37.20 8.07
C LYS A 179 12.05 -36.32 6.84
N LEU A 180 11.53 -35.10 6.89
CA LEU A 180 11.64 -34.08 5.83
C LEU A 180 12.91 -33.22 5.96
N GLN A 181 13.94 -33.74 6.61
CA GLN A 181 15.24 -33.06 6.71
C GLN A 181 15.76 -32.69 5.32
N PRO A 182 16.03 -31.40 5.02
CA PRO A 182 16.53 -30.97 3.72
C PRO A 182 18.03 -31.19 3.56
N CYS A 183 18.56 -30.87 2.38
CA CYS A 183 20.01 -30.85 2.15
C CYS A 183 20.68 -29.69 2.94
N MET A 184 21.99 -29.81 3.21
CA MET A 184 22.79 -28.85 3.95
C MET A 184 23.08 -27.55 3.16
N ASN A 185 22.69 -27.49 1.87
CA ASN A 185 22.84 -26.31 1.03
C ASN A 185 21.67 -25.32 1.14
N LEU A 186 20.65 -25.66 1.93
CA LEU A 186 19.46 -24.82 2.07
C LEU A 186 19.83 -23.45 2.65
N GLU A 187 19.33 -22.40 2.01
CA GLU A 187 19.54 -21.02 2.44
C GLU A 187 18.30 -20.42 3.12
N LYS A 188 17.11 -20.88 2.72
CA LYS A 188 15.84 -20.41 3.31
C LYS A 188 14.92 -21.58 3.63
N LEU A 189 14.43 -21.58 4.88
CA LEU A 189 13.45 -22.56 5.37
C LEU A 189 12.20 -21.84 5.87
N THR A 190 11.05 -22.33 5.44
CA THR A 190 9.75 -21.86 5.93
C THR A 190 8.92 -23.06 6.39
N VAL A 191 8.42 -23.01 7.62
CA VAL A 191 7.52 -24.04 8.19
C VAL A 191 6.20 -23.35 8.55
N LYS A 192 5.10 -23.81 7.95
CA LYS A 192 3.77 -23.22 8.15
C LYS A 192 2.74 -24.21 8.64
N ARG A 193 1.92 -23.76 9.59
CA ARG A 193 0.78 -24.55 10.13
C ARG A 193 1.18 -25.92 10.64
N TYR A 194 2.36 -26.00 11.22
CA TYR A 194 2.85 -27.24 11.81
C TYR A 194 2.07 -27.59 13.08
N GLY A 195 1.45 -28.77 13.10
CA GLY A 195 0.58 -29.22 14.20
C GLY A 195 1.30 -29.97 15.33
N GLY A 196 2.63 -30.12 15.28
CA GLY A 196 3.40 -30.77 16.35
C GLY A 196 3.57 -29.87 17.56
N THR A 197 3.81 -30.49 18.74
CA THR A 197 4.04 -29.79 20.00
C THR A 197 5.48 -29.34 20.21
N SER A 198 6.43 -29.97 19.52
CA SER A 198 7.85 -29.61 19.53
C SER A 198 8.46 -29.84 18.16
N PHE A 199 9.52 -29.08 17.84
CA PHE A 199 10.25 -29.23 16.59
C PHE A 199 11.26 -30.39 16.64
N PRO A 200 11.60 -31.03 15.48
CA PRO A 200 12.66 -32.02 15.42
C PRO A 200 14.04 -31.39 15.61
N ASN A 201 14.99 -32.20 16.10
CA ASN A 201 16.33 -31.73 16.46
C ASN A 201 17.14 -31.11 15.31
N TRP A 202 16.88 -31.56 14.07
CA TRP A 202 17.61 -31.06 12.91
C TRP A 202 17.33 -29.57 12.62
N LEU A 203 16.20 -29.00 13.09
CA LEU A 203 15.80 -27.63 12.79
C LEU A 203 16.75 -26.60 13.43
N GLY A 204 17.45 -26.94 14.50
CA GLY A 204 18.48 -26.10 15.14
C GLY A 204 19.89 -26.68 15.02
N ASP A 205 20.11 -27.67 14.16
CA ASP A 205 21.43 -28.30 14.02
C ASP A 205 22.44 -27.36 13.35
N SER A 206 23.58 -27.16 14.00
CA SER A 206 24.67 -26.33 13.52
C SER A 206 25.27 -26.75 12.17
N ALA A 207 25.00 -28.02 11.75
CA ALA A 207 25.38 -28.48 10.42
C ALA A 207 24.69 -27.72 9.27
N PHE A 208 23.53 -27.10 9.53
CA PHE A 208 22.84 -26.22 8.57
C PHE A 208 23.46 -24.82 8.51
N ASN A 209 24.74 -24.76 8.23
CA ASN A 209 25.55 -23.52 8.26
C ASN A 209 25.33 -22.56 7.07
N LYS A 210 24.35 -22.83 6.19
CA LYS A 210 24.00 -21.98 5.05
C LYS A 210 22.62 -21.33 5.18
N ILE A 211 21.80 -21.72 6.17
CA ILE A 211 20.50 -21.12 6.38
C ILE A 211 20.67 -19.66 6.81
N LYS A 212 20.19 -18.76 5.96
CA LYS A 212 20.21 -17.32 6.15
C LYS A 212 18.86 -16.78 6.62
N VAL A 213 17.76 -17.40 6.19
CA VAL A 213 16.40 -16.93 6.46
C VAL A 213 15.57 -18.09 6.97
N MET A 214 14.88 -17.87 8.10
CA MET A 214 13.95 -18.85 8.65
C MET A 214 12.62 -18.22 9.02
N HIS A 215 11.52 -18.85 8.59
CA HIS A 215 10.15 -18.48 8.93
C HIS A 215 9.45 -19.63 9.62
N LEU A 216 8.97 -19.40 10.83
CA LEU A 216 8.08 -20.30 11.57
C LEU A 216 6.74 -19.60 11.73
N GLU A 217 5.73 -20.04 10.98
CA GLU A 217 4.45 -19.37 10.90
C GLU A 217 3.30 -20.32 11.22
N ASP A 218 2.40 -19.86 12.11
CA ASP A 218 1.13 -20.55 12.39
C ASP A 218 1.35 -21.97 13.02
N CYS A 219 2.46 -22.15 13.77
CA CYS A 219 2.78 -23.39 14.46
C CYS A 219 2.14 -23.38 15.85
N HIS A 220 0.81 -23.43 15.89
CA HIS A 220 0.00 -23.13 17.08
C HIS A 220 0.33 -23.98 18.30
N TYR A 221 0.58 -25.28 18.12
CA TYR A 221 0.70 -26.24 19.22
C TYR A 221 2.11 -26.35 19.80
N CYS A 222 3.11 -25.70 19.16
CA CYS A 222 4.46 -25.68 19.69
C CYS A 222 4.55 -24.81 20.94
N PHE A 223 5.10 -25.36 22.03
CA PHE A 223 5.33 -24.65 23.29
C PHE A 223 6.81 -24.33 23.54
N GLU A 224 7.71 -24.83 22.68
CA GLU A 224 9.15 -24.58 22.71
C GLU A 224 9.68 -24.31 21.31
N LEU A 225 10.69 -23.44 21.20
CA LEU A 225 11.43 -23.22 19.96
C LEU A 225 12.68 -24.09 19.93
N PRO A 226 13.13 -24.50 18.73
CA PRO A 226 14.40 -25.22 18.59
C PRO A 226 15.58 -24.29 18.86
N PRO A 227 16.80 -24.82 19.08
CA PRO A 227 18.01 -24.05 19.40
C PRO A 227 18.53 -23.29 18.17
N LEU A 228 17.79 -22.29 17.69
CA LEU A 228 18.11 -21.55 16.46
C LEU A 228 19.36 -20.69 16.58
N GLY A 229 19.80 -20.35 17.80
CA GLY A 229 21.04 -19.61 18.02
C GLY A 229 22.30 -20.36 17.55
N GLN A 230 22.19 -21.67 17.29
CA GLN A 230 23.29 -22.48 16.75
C GLN A 230 23.47 -22.33 15.22
N LEU A 231 22.52 -21.70 14.51
CA LEU A 231 22.58 -21.50 13.08
C LEU A 231 23.44 -20.26 12.76
N LEU A 232 24.76 -20.48 12.58
CA LEU A 232 25.74 -19.40 12.50
C LEU A 232 25.55 -18.43 11.33
N ALA A 233 24.94 -18.86 10.22
CA ALA A 233 24.67 -18.02 9.05
C ALA A 233 23.31 -17.33 9.07
N LEU A 234 22.47 -17.61 10.09
CA LEU A 234 21.11 -17.07 10.17
C LEU A 234 21.12 -15.54 10.30
N LYS A 235 20.52 -14.86 9.32
CA LYS A 235 20.43 -13.40 9.24
C LYS A 235 19.07 -12.89 9.60
N GLU A 236 18.02 -13.58 9.16
CA GLU A 236 16.63 -13.15 9.36
C GLU A 236 15.81 -14.29 9.97
N LEU A 237 15.11 -13.98 11.05
CA LEU A 237 14.27 -14.91 11.76
C LEU A 237 12.89 -14.31 11.99
N PHE A 238 11.86 -14.99 11.48
CA PHE A 238 10.46 -14.59 11.61
C PHE A 238 9.68 -15.69 12.34
N ILE A 239 9.06 -15.34 13.45
CA ILE A 239 8.27 -16.25 14.28
C ILE A 239 6.90 -15.63 14.45
N CYS A 240 5.88 -16.28 13.86
CA CYS A 240 4.55 -15.70 13.79
C CYS A 240 3.48 -16.70 14.22
N LYS A 241 2.47 -16.23 14.96
CA LYS A 241 1.25 -16.99 15.30
C LYS A 241 1.51 -18.30 16.05
N MET A 242 2.42 -18.29 17.02
CA MET A 242 2.61 -19.42 17.92
C MET A 242 1.73 -19.27 19.16
N LYS A 243 0.53 -19.84 19.10
CA LYS A 243 -0.52 -19.63 20.10
C LYS A 243 -0.17 -20.14 21.50
N PHE A 244 0.57 -21.24 21.63
CA PHE A 244 0.84 -21.88 22.92
C PHE A 244 2.27 -21.66 23.44
N LEU A 245 3.10 -20.90 22.74
CA LEU A 245 4.41 -20.50 23.26
C LEU A 245 4.21 -19.47 24.37
N ARG A 246 4.55 -19.83 25.62
CA ARG A 246 4.43 -18.96 26.80
C ARG A 246 5.73 -18.30 27.18
N THR A 247 6.81 -19.06 27.14
CA THR A 247 8.14 -18.59 27.52
C THR A 247 9.14 -18.82 26.41
N LEU A 248 10.02 -17.87 26.23
CA LEU A 248 11.19 -18.01 25.36
C LEU A 248 12.41 -18.06 26.26
N GLY A 249 12.99 -19.23 26.40
CA GLY A 249 14.07 -19.47 27.34
C GLY A 249 15.45 -19.63 26.66
N PRO A 250 16.49 -19.98 27.45
CA PRO A 250 17.85 -20.16 26.97
C PRO A 250 18.01 -21.31 25.97
N GLU A 251 17.06 -22.25 25.92
CA GLU A 251 17.01 -23.31 24.90
C GLU A 251 16.97 -22.79 23.49
N PHE A 252 16.33 -21.64 23.27
CA PHE A 252 16.27 -20.95 21.98
C PHE A 252 17.66 -20.52 21.47
N CYS A 253 18.55 -20.15 22.39
CA CYS A 253 19.94 -19.83 22.08
C CYS A 253 20.79 -21.06 21.77
N GLY A 254 20.48 -22.19 22.42
CA GLY A 254 21.26 -23.41 22.32
C GLY A 254 22.57 -23.37 23.14
N GLN A 255 23.58 -24.15 22.72
CA GLN A 255 24.84 -24.35 23.46
C GLN A 255 26.03 -23.51 23.02
N PRO A 256 26.00 -22.64 21.98
CA PRO A 256 27.19 -21.91 21.57
C PRO A 256 27.54 -20.84 22.59
N PHE A 257 28.84 -20.55 22.71
CA PHE A 257 29.34 -19.46 23.56
C PHE A 257 28.79 -18.09 23.14
N GLN A 258 28.49 -17.93 21.86
CA GLN A 258 27.82 -16.73 21.30
C GLN A 258 26.71 -17.19 20.36
N PRO A 259 25.45 -17.15 20.77
CA PRO A 259 24.32 -17.47 19.90
C PRO A 259 24.07 -16.37 18.87
N PHE A 260 23.36 -16.68 17.82
CA PHE A 260 22.89 -15.74 16.79
C PHE A 260 23.95 -14.80 16.22
N GLN A 261 25.17 -15.31 15.95
CA GLN A 261 26.32 -14.50 15.54
C GLN A 261 26.11 -13.63 14.29
N SER A 262 25.19 -14.02 13.39
CA SER A 262 24.94 -13.30 12.14
C SER A 262 23.52 -12.70 12.05
N LEU A 263 22.71 -12.84 13.09
CA LEU A 263 21.32 -12.41 13.05
C LEU A 263 21.24 -10.88 12.98
N GLU A 264 20.64 -10.40 11.90
CA GLU A 264 20.47 -8.99 11.58
C GLU A 264 19.03 -8.53 11.86
N LYS A 265 18.02 -9.43 11.65
CA LYS A 265 16.60 -9.14 11.84
C LYS A 265 15.89 -10.24 12.61
N LEU A 266 15.14 -9.84 13.64
CA LEU A 266 14.31 -10.72 14.47
C LEU A 266 12.90 -10.15 14.57
N GLU A 267 11.91 -10.93 14.16
CA GLU A 267 10.51 -10.54 14.23
C GLU A 267 9.68 -11.60 14.96
N PHE A 268 8.92 -11.15 15.98
CA PHE A 268 7.85 -11.90 16.62
C PHE A 268 6.51 -11.23 16.34
N LYS A 269 5.54 -11.99 15.85
CA LYS A 269 4.24 -11.44 15.49
C LYS A 269 3.09 -12.36 15.89
N GLU A 270 2.01 -11.77 16.45
CA GLU A 270 0.79 -12.50 16.82
C GLU A 270 1.04 -13.65 17.79
N MET A 271 1.87 -13.41 18.84
CA MET A 271 2.24 -14.36 19.87
C MET A 271 1.28 -14.22 21.08
N ALA A 272 0.08 -14.80 20.96
CA ALA A 272 -1.04 -14.51 21.85
C ALA A 272 -0.81 -14.87 23.34
N GLU A 273 -0.09 -15.96 23.62
CA GLU A 273 0.14 -16.48 24.97
C GLU A 273 1.59 -16.25 25.45
N TRP A 274 2.43 -15.59 24.67
CA TRP A 274 3.82 -15.33 25.06
C TRP A 274 3.89 -14.33 26.21
N GLU A 275 4.39 -14.80 27.35
CA GLU A 275 4.41 -14.07 28.62
C GLU A 275 5.80 -13.53 28.95
N GLU A 276 6.87 -14.31 28.70
CA GLU A 276 8.19 -13.97 29.21
C GLU A 276 9.31 -14.33 28.20
N TRP A 277 10.30 -13.45 28.13
CA TRP A 277 11.55 -13.66 27.40
C TRP A 277 12.70 -13.80 28.40
N VAL A 278 13.12 -15.04 28.65
CA VAL A 278 14.22 -15.36 29.59
C VAL A 278 15.53 -15.47 28.83
N LEU A 279 16.48 -14.61 29.18
CA LEU A 279 17.81 -14.60 28.56
C LEU A 279 18.76 -15.55 29.27
N SER A 280 19.77 -16.08 28.55
CA SER A 280 20.68 -17.08 29.09
C SER A 280 21.68 -16.54 30.13
N GLY A 281 21.87 -15.22 30.20
CA GLY A 281 22.78 -14.59 31.16
C GLY A 281 24.26 -15.00 31.01
N SER A 282 24.67 -15.47 29.85
CA SER A 282 25.97 -16.10 29.59
C SER A 282 27.15 -15.14 29.46
N GLY A 283 27.02 -13.89 29.91
CA GLY A 283 28.16 -12.94 30.05
C GLY A 283 28.53 -12.17 28.77
N GLY A 284 27.75 -12.27 27.70
CA GLY A 284 27.93 -11.49 26.47
C GLY A 284 26.60 -11.28 25.72
N PRO A 285 26.60 -10.43 24.66
CA PRO A 285 25.39 -10.17 23.89
C PRO A 285 24.91 -11.43 23.17
N GLU A 286 23.65 -11.81 23.37
CA GLU A 286 23.03 -12.94 22.66
C GLU A 286 22.79 -12.65 21.18
N PHE A 287 22.65 -11.39 20.83
CA PHE A 287 22.37 -10.91 19.48
C PHE A 287 23.38 -9.81 19.06
N PRO A 288 24.66 -10.14 18.85
CA PRO A 288 25.70 -9.13 18.67
C PRO A 288 25.56 -8.28 17.40
N ARG A 289 24.86 -8.77 16.37
CA ARG A 289 24.68 -8.09 15.08
C ARG A 289 23.26 -7.71 14.77
N LEU A 290 22.33 -7.86 15.72
CA LEU A 290 20.92 -7.56 15.50
C LEU A 290 20.74 -6.07 15.21
N GLN A 291 20.18 -5.77 14.04
CA GLN A 291 19.90 -4.42 13.57
C GLN A 291 18.42 -4.06 13.70
N GLU A 292 17.53 -5.02 13.50
CA GLU A 292 16.08 -4.83 13.56
C GLU A 292 15.45 -5.81 14.56
N LEU A 293 14.76 -5.29 15.57
CA LEU A 293 13.92 -6.07 16.48
C LEU A 293 12.47 -5.60 16.35
N ILE A 294 11.60 -6.53 16.01
CA ILE A 294 10.19 -6.25 15.72
C ILE A 294 9.31 -7.14 16.57
N LEU A 295 8.51 -6.53 17.45
CA LEU A 295 7.53 -7.19 18.31
C LEU A 295 6.14 -6.64 17.97
N LYS A 296 5.25 -7.50 17.44
CA LYS A 296 3.90 -7.08 17.04
C LYS A 296 2.85 -8.02 17.58
N GLN A 297 1.82 -7.47 18.20
CA GLN A 297 0.66 -8.24 18.68
C GLN A 297 1.06 -9.38 19.63
N CYS A 298 1.84 -9.07 20.67
CA CYS A 298 2.23 -9.98 21.74
C CYS A 298 1.63 -9.49 23.08
N PRO A 299 0.31 -9.57 23.27
CA PRO A 299 -0.41 -8.82 24.32
C PRO A 299 -0.09 -9.26 25.76
N LYS A 300 0.41 -10.48 25.95
CA LYS A 300 0.75 -10.99 27.28
C LYS A 300 2.23 -10.84 27.62
N LEU A 301 3.06 -10.43 26.67
CA LEU A 301 4.50 -10.29 26.89
C LEU A 301 4.79 -9.25 27.97
N ARG A 302 5.52 -9.65 29.01
CA ARG A 302 5.88 -8.82 30.17
C ARG A 302 7.38 -8.94 30.44
N GLY A 303 7.91 -7.97 31.16
CA GLY A 303 9.29 -7.99 31.61
C GLY A 303 10.22 -7.15 30.74
N SER A 304 11.49 -7.53 30.65
CA SER A 304 12.53 -6.74 30.02
C SER A 304 12.87 -7.27 28.64
N LEU A 305 13.17 -6.34 27.72
CA LEU A 305 13.84 -6.68 26.46
C LEU A 305 15.30 -7.09 26.74
N PRO A 306 15.96 -7.80 25.78
CA PRO A 306 17.39 -8.05 25.88
C PRO A 306 18.16 -6.76 26.15
N TYR A 307 18.96 -6.72 27.21
CA TYR A 307 19.64 -5.50 27.66
C TYR A 307 20.83 -5.09 26.80
N ASP A 308 21.45 -6.04 26.08
CA ASP A 308 22.68 -5.81 25.31
C ASP A 308 22.45 -6.11 23.81
N LEU A 309 22.07 -5.06 23.08
CA LEU A 309 21.86 -5.07 21.63
C LEU A 309 22.72 -3.97 20.97
N PRO A 310 24.05 -4.17 20.93
CA PRO A 310 24.99 -3.10 20.57
C PRO A 310 24.85 -2.60 19.12
N SER A 311 24.27 -3.40 18.23
CA SER A 311 24.11 -3.09 16.80
C SER A 311 22.68 -2.68 16.41
N LEU A 312 21.75 -2.61 17.40
CA LEU A 312 20.34 -2.36 17.13
C LEU A 312 20.12 -0.95 16.59
N LYS A 313 19.57 -0.87 15.38
CA LYS A 313 19.23 0.38 14.71
C LYS A 313 17.75 0.68 14.76
N LYS A 314 16.92 -0.36 14.71
CA LYS A 314 15.45 -0.24 14.62
C LYS A 314 14.77 -1.13 15.63
N LEU A 315 13.91 -0.51 16.47
CA LEU A 315 13.06 -1.20 17.41
C LEU A 315 11.60 -0.85 17.14
N ILE A 316 10.79 -1.87 16.91
CA ILE A 316 9.33 -1.73 16.73
C ILE A 316 8.63 -2.56 17.80
N VAL A 317 7.78 -1.92 18.60
CA VAL A 317 6.94 -2.58 19.62
C VAL A 317 5.50 -2.12 19.43
N LYS A 318 4.62 -3.04 19.01
CA LYS A 318 3.21 -2.74 18.72
C LYS A 318 2.28 -3.79 19.30
N GLY A 319 1.25 -3.37 20.03
CA GLY A 319 0.26 -4.29 20.59
C GLY A 319 0.87 -5.34 21.52
N CYS A 320 1.89 -4.96 22.27
CA CYS A 320 2.56 -5.84 23.23
C CYS A 320 2.11 -5.51 24.67
N GLY A 321 2.32 -6.49 25.57
CA GLY A 321 2.08 -6.28 27.00
C GLY A 321 3.07 -5.29 27.62
N VAL A 322 3.06 -5.17 28.93
CA VAL A 322 3.87 -4.19 29.64
C VAL A 322 5.35 -4.59 29.65
N LEU A 323 6.15 -3.89 28.88
CA LEU A 323 7.61 -4.03 28.86
C LEU A 323 8.23 -2.94 29.75
N HIS A 324 9.15 -3.35 30.63
CA HIS A 324 9.84 -2.45 31.55
C HIS A 324 11.33 -2.36 31.21
N ASP A 325 11.93 -1.21 31.54
CA ASP A 325 13.37 -1.14 31.74
C ASP A 325 13.70 -1.80 33.10
N GLN A 326 14.69 -2.68 33.15
CA GLN A 326 15.13 -3.35 34.39
C GLN A 326 15.54 -2.38 35.51
N ARG A 327 15.76 -1.10 35.20
CA ARG A 327 16.10 -0.08 36.19
C ARG A 327 15.04 0.15 37.25
N ALA A 328 13.77 -0.13 36.98
CA ALA A 328 12.66 0.19 37.91
C ALA A 328 12.48 -0.84 39.02
N THR A 329 13.06 -2.05 38.94
CA THR A 329 12.81 -3.16 39.88
C THR A 329 14.03 -3.67 40.64
N ALA A 330 15.25 -3.24 40.30
CA ALA A 330 16.46 -3.74 40.96
C ALA A 330 16.84 -2.91 42.20
N THR A 331 16.58 -3.46 43.39
CA THR A 331 17.15 -3.00 44.66
C THR A 331 18.64 -3.34 44.84
N THR A 332 19.31 -3.85 43.81
CA THR A 332 20.72 -4.21 43.83
C THR A 332 21.54 -3.31 42.92
N ASN A 333 22.60 -2.74 43.46
CA ASN A 333 23.52 -1.71 42.93
C ASN A 333 24.32 -2.05 41.64
N THR A 334 23.79 -2.86 40.72
CA THR A 334 24.41 -3.10 39.41
C THR A 334 23.61 -2.39 38.34
N SER A 335 24.08 -1.22 37.94
CA SER A 335 23.53 -0.38 36.88
C SER A 335 23.78 -1.01 35.49
N THR A 336 23.03 -2.03 35.12
CA THR A 336 22.99 -2.52 33.73
C THR A 336 22.05 -1.62 32.93
N SER A 337 22.58 -0.57 32.34
CA SER A 337 21.84 0.25 31.37
C SER A 337 21.65 -0.51 30.07
N LEU A 338 20.47 -0.37 29.45
CA LEU A 338 20.23 -0.89 28.10
C LEU A 338 21.32 -0.36 27.14
N ASN A 339 22.03 -1.30 26.48
CA ASN A 339 23.08 -0.98 25.53
C ASN A 339 22.47 -0.92 24.11
N TYR A 340 21.71 0.13 23.82
CA TYR A 340 21.10 0.38 22.49
C TYR A 340 21.73 1.61 21.84
N ASN A 341 23.05 1.70 21.94
CA ASN A 341 23.81 2.89 21.53
C ASN A 341 23.71 3.22 20.02
N CYS A 342 23.30 2.26 19.19
CA CYS A 342 23.13 2.42 17.75
C CYS A 342 21.68 2.66 17.32
N LEU A 343 20.73 2.81 18.27
CA LEU A 343 19.32 2.96 17.94
C LEU A 343 19.04 4.26 17.20
N GLU A 344 18.55 4.14 15.96
CA GLU A 344 18.23 5.24 15.05
C GLU A 344 16.71 5.44 14.90
N GLU A 345 15.94 4.36 15.01
CA GLU A 345 14.49 4.37 14.82
C GLU A 345 13.79 3.61 15.94
N LEU A 346 12.80 4.27 16.57
CA LEU A 346 11.96 3.69 17.62
C LEU A 346 10.49 3.89 17.25
N GLU A 347 9.74 2.79 17.14
CA GLU A 347 8.29 2.81 16.94
C GLU A 347 7.59 2.09 18.09
N ILE A 348 6.74 2.82 18.82
CA ILE A 348 5.97 2.32 19.94
C ILE A 348 4.49 2.54 19.65
N GLU A 349 3.70 1.48 19.78
CA GLU A 349 2.25 1.53 19.62
C GLU A 349 1.57 0.76 20.77
N ASP A 350 0.50 1.31 21.31
CA ASP A 350 -0.26 0.84 22.49
C ASP A 350 0.41 1.12 23.85
N GLY A 351 -0.26 1.95 24.61
CA GLY A 351 0.07 2.74 25.78
C GLY A 351 0.70 2.12 27.03
N CYS A 352 1.10 0.86 27.05
CA CYS A 352 1.68 0.22 28.24
C CYS A 352 3.23 0.24 28.27
N GLN A 353 3.86 1.02 27.39
CA GLN A 353 5.31 0.95 27.14
C GLN A 353 6.09 2.12 27.76
N THR A 354 5.61 2.70 28.87
CA THR A 354 6.30 3.81 29.56
C THR A 354 7.74 3.47 29.94
N GLY A 355 8.03 2.19 30.20
CA GLY A 355 9.39 1.73 30.49
C GLY A 355 10.38 1.85 29.31
N LEU A 356 9.88 1.93 28.06
CA LEU A 356 10.73 2.11 26.88
C LEU A 356 11.04 3.59 26.58
N LEU A 357 10.40 4.52 27.29
CA LEU A 357 10.66 5.95 27.09
C LEU A 357 12.07 6.35 27.54
N SER A 358 12.71 5.56 28.41
CA SER A 358 14.14 5.76 28.76
C SER A 358 15.06 5.62 27.57
N LEU A 359 14.64 4.90 26.50
CA LEU A 359 15.40 4.77 25.23
C LEU A 359 15.46 6.08 24.43
N LEU A 360 14.59 7.05 24.73
CA LEU A 360 14.58 8.36 24.08
C LEU A 360 15.86 9.17 24.37
N GLU A 361 16.59 8.82 25.44
CA GLU A 361 17.87 9.43 25.79
C GLU A 361 19.04 8.89 24.94
N THR A 362 18.81 7.92 24.04
CA THR A 362 19.88 7.35 23.20
C THR A 362 20.43 8.37 22.20
N LYS A 363 21.77 8.36 22.02
CA LYS A 363 22.50 9.43 21.30
C LYS A 363 22.23 9.48 19.80
N LEU A 364 21.78 8.40 19.17
CA LEU A 364 21.62 8.28 17.73
C LEU A 364 20.17 8.25 17.26
N LEU A 365 19.20 8.30 18.18
CA LEU A 365 17.80 8.26 17.83
C LEU A 365 17.44 9.45 16.93
N SER A 366 17.04 9.15 15.70
CA SER A 366 16.66 10.15 14.68
C SER A 366 15.19 10.11 14.32
N ASN A 367 14.53 8.95 14.44
CA ASN A 367 13.14 8.78 14.07
C ASN A 367 12.35 8.18 15.24
N LEU A 368 11.28 8.85 15.63
CA LEU A 368 10.42 8.44 16.72
C LEU A 368 8.96 8.41 16.26
N TYR A 369 8.29 7.26 16.45
CA TYR A 369 6.89 7.03 16.15
C TYR A 369 6.18 6.58 17.42
N ILE A 370 5.27 7.38 17.94
CA ILE A 370 4.45 7.07 19.12
C ILE A 370 3.00 7.04 18.68
N ARG A 371 2.33 5.88 18.91
CA ARG A 371 0.93 5.69 18.51
C ARG A 371 0.11 5.08 19.64
N HIS A 372 -1.15 5.52 19.76
CA HIS A 372 -2.12 4.99 20.74
C HIS A 372 -1.60 5.00 22.19
N PHE A 373 -0.95 6.08 22.61
CA PHE A 373 -0.37 6.21 23.93
C PHE A 373 -1.33 6.94 24.88
N ASN A 374 -1.86 6.22 25.89
CA ASN A 374 -2.90 6.73 26.77
C ASN A 374 -2.38 7.23 28.15
N ASP A 375 -1.11 7.01 28.45
CA ASP A 375 -0.54 7.25 29.79
C ASP A 375 0.54 8.35 29.82
N ILE A 376 0.84 8.97 28.68
CA ILE A 376 1.82 10.08 28.60
C ILE A 376 1.08 11.43 28.65
N GLN A 377 1.47 12.30 29.58
CA GLN A 377 1.03 13.69 29.65
C GLN A 377 2.02 14.66 29.00
N CYS A 378 3.32 14.38 29.10
CA CYS A 378 4.40 15.16 28.50
C CYS A 378 5.45 14.24 27.88
N LEU A 379 6.00 14.59 26.73
CA LEU A 379 7.12 13.89 26.15
C LEU A 379 8.40 14.18 26.96
N PRO A 380 9.27 13.19 27.17
CA PRO A 380 10.59 13.45 27.75
C PRO A 380 11.50 14.23 26.80
N ASN A 381 12.59 14.77 27.31
CA ASN A 381 13.58 15.50 26.51
C ASN A 381 14.16 14.65 25.38
N ILE A 382 14.13 15.16 24.15
CA ILE A 382 14.54 14.46 22.94
C ILE A 382 15.49 15.39 22.16
N ASN A 383 16.78 15.12 22.20
CA ASN A 383 17.78 16.12 21.79
C ASN A 383 18.23 16.06 20.32
N ARG A 384 17.88 15.02 19.54
CA ARG A 384 18.48 14.80 18.21
C ARG A 384 17.54 14.24 17.14
N LEU A 385 16.24 14.27 17.37
CA LEU A 385 15.31 13.76 16.37
C LEU A 385 15.34 14.55 15.07
N LYS A 386 15.17 13.82 13.96
CA LYS A 386 14.89 14.36 12.63
C LYS A 386 13.42 14.21 12.27
N SER A 387 12.78 13.13 12.71
CA SER A 387 11.37 12.86 12.45
C SER A 387 10.64 12.46 13.73
N LEU A 388 9.52 13.12 14.00
CA LEU A 388 8.62 12.82 15.11
C LEU A 388 7.20 12.63 14.59
N ILE A 389 6.64 11.44 14.83
CA ILE A 389 5.23 11.15 14.53
C ILE A 389 4.51 10.79 15.83
N LEU A 390 3.50 11.58 16.14
CA LEU A 390 2.58 11.36 17.25
C LEU A 390 1.19 11.03 16.72
N SER A 391 0.61 9.91 17.11
CA SER A 391 -0.69 9.51 16.59
C SER A 391 -1.59 8.94 17.67
N ASN A 392 -2.78 9.53 17.80
CA ASN A 392 -3.81 9.08 18.74
C ASN A 392 -3.31 8.97 20.20
N CYS A 393 -2.71 10.05 20.72
CA CYS A 393 -2.25 10.19 22.09
C CYS A 393 -3.18 11.15 22.85
N PRO A 394 -4.33 10.66 23.36
CA PRO A 394 -5.39 11.54 23.89
C PRO A 394 -5.06 12.20 25.23
N THR A 395 -4.08 11.68 25.96
CA THR A 395 -3.64 12.22 27.26
C THR A 395 -2.44 13.14 27.17
N LEU A 396 -1.78 13.20 25.99
CA LEU A 396 -0.63 14.07 25.78
C LEU A 396 -1.08 15.53 25.77
N LEU A 397 -0.54 16.32 26.70
CA LEU A 397 -0.90 17.71 26.94
C LEU A 397 0.16 18.68 26.42
N SER A 398 1.44 18.32 26.55
CA SER A 398 2.54 19.23 26.24
C SER A 398 3.75 18.52 25.63
N PHE A 399 4.54 19.31 24.95
CA PHE A 399 5.92 18.96 24.57
C PHE A 399 6.87 19.15 25.75
N PRO A 400 8.15 18.71 25.66
CA PRO A 400 9.14 18.98 26.69
C PRO A 400 9.31 20.47 26.98
N GLU A 401 9.63 20.83 28.22
CA GLU A 401 9.82 22.24 28.61
C GLU A 401 10.93 22.93 27.81
N ASP A 402 11.98 22.19 27.41
CA ASP A 402 13.06 22.70 26.57
C ASP A 402 12.66 22.78 25.08
N GLY A 403 11.45 22.39 24.72
CA GLY A 403 10.95 22.38 23.33
C GLY A 403 11.34 21.12 22.55
N LEU A 404 11.24 21.21 21.25
CA LEU A 404 11.63 20.15 20.31
C LEU A 404 13.05 20.44 19.75
N PRO A 405 13.79 19.38 19.34
CA PRO A 405 15.16 19.55 18.85
C PRO A 405 15.25 20.39 17.57
N THR A 406 16.21 21.26 17.50
CA THR A 406 16.49 22.11 16.31
C THR A 406 16.85 21.30 15.05
N SER A 407 17.21 20.02 15.21
CA SER A 407 17.48 19.08 14.11
C SER A 407 16.23 18.50 13.46
N LEU A 408 15.02 18.79 13.98
CA LEU A 408 13.78 18.22 13.51
C LEU A 408 13.46 18.71 12.09
N THR A 409 13.28 17.77 11.16
CA THR A 409 12.94 18.04 9.75
C THR A 409 11.48 17.71 9.44
N SER A 410 10.87 16.72 10.14
CA SER A 410 9.47 16.33 9.98
C SER A 410 8.78 16.23 11.33
N LEU A 411 7.62 16.86 11.45
CA LEU A 411 6.73 16.79 12.60
C LEU A 411 5.31 16.47 12.14
N ASP A 412 4.83 15.27 12.49
CA ASP A 412 3.50 14.81 12.13
C ASP A 412 2.68 14.49 13.37
N ILE A 413 1.56 15.17 13.55
CA ILE A 413 0.69 15.03 14.72
C ILE A 413 -0.71 14.65 14.26
N TYR A 414 -1.14 13.41 14.63
CA TYR A 414 -2.43 12.84 14.24
C TYR A 414 -3.29 12.57 15.48
N ARG A 415 -4.51 13.11 15.51
CA ARG A 415 -5.51 12.83 16.57
C ARG A 415 -5.01 13.04 18.01
N CYS A 416 -4.16 14.03 18.22
CA CYS A 416 -3.69 14.47 19.54
C CYS A 416 -4.39 15.78 19.93
N ARG A 417 -5.71 15.72 20.17
CA ARG A 417 -6.58 16.90 20.34
C ARG A 417 -6.19 17.77 21.53
N ARG A 418 -5.77 17.16 22.65
CA ARG A 418 -5.44 17.87 23.89
C ARG A 418 -4.04 18.43 23.94
N LEU A 419 -3.20 18.09 22.94
CA LEU A 419 -1.85 18.58 22.86
C LEU A 419 -1.85 20.08 22.60
N GLU A 420 -1.25 20.83 23.51
CA GLU A 420 -1.02 22.26 23.29
C GLU A 420 0.06 22.47 22.25
N PHE A 421 -0.23 23.32 21.26
CA PHE A 421 0.77 23.66 20.24
C PHE A 421 1.87 24.52 20.88
N LEU A 422 3.11 24.36 20.39
CA LEU A 422 4.28 25.02 20.96
C LEU A 422 4.14 26.55 20.95
N PRO A 423 4.63 27.25 22.00
CA PRO A 423 4.75 28.69 22.02
C PRO A 423 5.63 29.20 20.86
N HIS A 424 5.37 30.43 20.42
CA HIS A 424 6.08 31.07 19.30
C HIS A 424 7.61 30.99 19.41
N GLU A 425 8.16 31.25 20.58
CA GLU A 425 9.60 31.24 20.87
C GLU A 425 10.24 29.87 20.65
N MET A 426 9.50 28.78 20.95
CA MET A 426 9.95 27.40 20.72
C MET A 426 9.80 26.98 19.25
N LEU A 427 8.75 27.44 18.57
CA LEU A 427 8.57 27.20 17.13
C LEU A 427 9.71 27.82 16.31
N ALA A 428 10.14 29.02 16.65
CA ALA A 428 11.21 29.74 15.97
C ALA A 428 12.58 28.99 16.05
N GLN A 429 12.75 28.11 17.04
CA GLN A 429 13.97 27.27 17.15
C GLN A 429 13.99 26.12 16.15
N LEU A 430 12.87 25.73 15.54
CA LEU A 430 12.77 24.61 14.60
C LEU A 430 13.25 25.00 13.19
N THR A 431 14.49 25.47 13.11
CA THR A 431 15.07 26.04 11.88
C THR A 431 15.34 25.03 10.77
N ALA A 432 15.30 23.72 11.06
CA ALA A 432 15.48 22.65 10.09
C ALA A 432 14.18 22.03 9.59
N LEU A 433 13.02 22.48 10.12
CA LEU A 433 11.72 21.87 9.81
C LEU A 433 11.35 22.06 8.34
N ASP A 434 11.17 20.95 7.62
CA ASP A 434 10.83 20.89 6.20
C ASP A 434 9.35 20.51 5.98
N SER A 435 8.79 19.65 6.85
CA SER A 435 7.41 19.17 6.77
C SER A 435 6.70 19.25 8.11
N LEU A 436 5.48 19.79 8.11
CA LEU A 436 4.60 19.85 9.27
C LEU A 436 3.20 19.37 8.88
N THR A 437 2.73 18.33 9.59
CA THR A 437 1.37 17.82 9.46
C THR A 437 0.63 17.90 10.80
N LEU A 438 -0.52 18.53 10.79
CA LEU A 438 -1.45 18.61 11.93
C LEU A 438 -2.80 18.04 11.50
N TRP A 439 -3.17 16.86 12.00
CA TRP A 439 -4.45 16.25 11.64
C TRP A 439 -5.29 15.94 12.88
N ASN A 440 -6.43 16.62 13.02
CA ASN A 440 -7.36 16.44 14.14
C ASN A 440 -6.63 16.57 15.49
N SER A 441 -5.83 17.63 15.62
CA SER A 441 -4.88 17.81 16.72
C SER A 441 -4.84 19.27 17.17
N CYS A 442 -4.31 19.49 18.36
CA CYS A 442 -4.06 20.82 18.92
C CYS A 442 -5.31 21.72 18.95
N ASP A 443 -6.39 21.24 19.60
CA ASP A 443 -7.67 21.97 19.69
C ASP A 443 -7.56 23.35 20.36
N SER A 444 -6.47 23.63 21.08
CA SER A 444 -6.18 24.95 21.64
C SER A 444 -5.71 25.97 20.60
N MET A 445 -5.27 25.52 19.41
CA MET A 445 -4.70 26.37 18.36
C MET A 445 -5.80 27.13 17.60
N ARG A 446 -5.85 28.47 17.79
CA ARG A 446 -6.78 29.34 17.05
C ARG A 446 -6.15 30.03 15.85
N SER A 447 -4.84 30.25 15.88
CA SER A 447 -4.11 30.90 14.82
C SER A 447 -2.80 30.17 14.54
N PHE A 448 -2.44 30.01 13.27
CA PHE A 448 -1.17 29.41 12.86
C PHE A 448 -0.21 30.49 12.33
N PRO A 449 1.01 30.61 12.89
CA PRO A 449 1.99 31.61 12.49
C PRO A 449 2.74 31.17 11.22
N LEU A 450 2.43 31.79 10.10
CA LEU A 450 3.16 31.60 8.84
C LEU A 450 4.51 32.33 8.87
N GLY A 451 5.54 31.74 8.26
CA GLY A 451 6.88 32.33 8.14
C GLY A 451 7.79 32.09 9.34
N ILE A 452 7.31 31.41 10.38
CA ILE A 452 8.14 31.07 11.57
C ILE A 452 9.20 30.00 11.25
N PHE A 453 8.96 29.15 10.28
CA PHE A 453 9.87 28.06 9.89
C PHE A 453 10.65 28.40 8.62
N PRO A 454 11.98 28.61 8.70
CA PRO A 454 12.76 29.13 7.58
C PRO A 454 12.96 28.14 6.42
N LYS A 455 12.68 26.84 6.62
CA LYS A 455 12.87 25.81 5.59
C LYS A 455 11.62 25.00 5.28
N LEU A 456 10.46 25.41 5.79
CA LEU A 456 9.23 24.66 5.61
C LEU A 456 8.83 24.60 4.13
N THR A 457 8.76 23.39 3.57
CA THR A 457 8.31 23.16 2.20
C THR A 457 6.88 22.67 2.14
N THR A 458 6.41 21.95 3.18
CA THR A 458 5.09 21.36 3.22
C THR A 458 4.38 21.69 4.54
N LEU A 459 3.21 22.29 4.44
CA LEU A 459 2.30 22.53 5.56
C LEU A 459 0.94 21.87 5.25
N ASP A 460 0.56 20.91 6.09
CA ASP A 460 -0.69 20.16 5.98
C ASP A 460 -1.48 20.25 7.29
N ILE A 461 -2.60 20.98 7.27
CA ILE A 461 -3.48 21.16 8.43
C ILE A 461 -4.84 20.59 8.12
N ARG A 462 -5.24 19.52 8.84
CA ARG A 462 -6.52 18.85 8.60
C ARG A 462 -7.34 18.68 9.86
N ASN A 463 -8.62 18.95 9.75
CA ASN A 463 -9.62 18.74 10.81
C ASN A 463 -9.22 19.42 12.14
N CYS A 464 -8.59 20.60 12.08
CA CYS A 464 -8.31 21.42 13.26
C CYS A 464 -9.51 22.35 13.50
N GLU A 465 -10.44 21.89 14.35
CA GLU A 465 -11.77 22.47 14.51
C GLU A 465 -11.75 23.95 14.98
N ASN A 466 -10.75 24.34 15.78
CA ASN A 466 -10.68 25.68 16.38
C ASN A 466 -9.74 26.65 15.64
N LEU A 467 -9.15 26.24 14.52
CA LEU A 467 -8.30 27.13 13.72
C LEU A 467 -9.16 28.20 13.06
N GLU A 468 -8.93 29.47 13.43
CA GLU A 468 -9.68 30.64 12.93
C GLU A 468 -8.91 31.41 11.85
N SER A 469 -7.57 31.42 11.93
CA SER A 469 -6.76 32.24 11.02
C SER A 469 -5.37 31.67 10.76
N LEU A 470 -4.82 32.05 9.60
CA LEU A 470 -3.38 32.04 9.36
C LEU A 470 -2.87 33.46 9.49
N CYS A 471 -1.79 33.68 10.22
CA CYS A 471 -1.21 35.02 10.42
C CYS A 471 0.26 35.06 9.98
N LEU A 472 0.73 36.18 9.47
CA LEU A 472 2.16 36.44 9.30
C LEU A 472 2.73 36.94 10.62
N ILE A 473 3.94 36.49 10.93
CA ILE A 473 4.68 37.04 12.06
C ILE A 473 5.34 38.37 11.65
N GLU A 474 5.37 39.33 12.56
CA GLU A 474 5.98 40.66 12.35
C GLU A 474 7.50 40.62 12.62
N GLU A 475 8.20 39.59 12.20
CA GLU A 475 9.65 39.43 12.37
C GLU A 475 10.40 39.66 11.06
N GLU A 476 11.61 40.21 11.14
CA GLU A 476 12.50 40.36 9.99
C GLU A 476 12.80 38.96 9.41
N GLY A 477 12.59 38.79 8.08
CA GLY A 477 12.82 37.52 7.39
C GLY A 477 11.62 36.58 7.30
N ALA A 478 10.49 36.85 7.95
CA ALA A 478 9.31 35.98 7.91
C ALA A 478 8.78 35.72 6.50
N VAL A 479 8.79 36.77 5.65
CA VAL A 479 8.39 36.69 4.24
C VAL A 479 9.40 35.89 3.43
N GLU A 480 10.70 36.01 3.72
CA GLU A 480 11.78 35.28 3.07
C GLU A 480 11.69 33.79 3.40
N ASN A 481 11.34 33.43 4.64
CA ASN A 481 11.11 32.05 5.07
C ASN A 481 9.99 31.37 4.26
N LEU A 482 8.94 32.10 3.89
CA LEU A 482 7.85 31.56 3.09
C LEU A 482 8.22 31.29 1.62
N SER A 483 9.40 31.71 1.17
CA SER A 483 9.90 31.38 -0.17
C SER A 483 10.16 29.90 -0.39
N HIS A 484 10.30 29.11 0.67
CA HIS A 484 10.52 27.67 0.61
C HIS A 484 9.23 26.86 0.56
N LEU A 485 8.08 27.46 0.91
CA LEU A 485 6.81 26.75 0.97
C LEU A 485 6.32 26.38 -0.44
N ASN A 486 6.23 25.07 -0.69
CA ASN A 486 5.80 24.51 -1.98
C ASN A 486 4.37 23.98 -1.92
N ASN A 487 3.96 23.41 -0.78
CA ASN A 487 2.66 22.78 -0.61
C ASN A 487 1.96 23.35 0.63
N LEU A 488 0.75 23.88 0.43
CA LEU A 488 -0.13 24.31 1.51
C LEU A 488 -1.48 23.62 1.35
N ASN A 489 -1.82 22.75 2.31
CA ASN A 489 -3.09 22.06 2.35
C ASN A 489 -3.83 22.36 3.66
N ILE A 490 -5.07 22.81 3.55
CA ILE A 490 -5.96 23.05 4.69
C ILE A 490 -7.29 22.37 4.41
N GLU A 491 -7.59 21.36 5.20
CA GLU A 491 -8.79 20.54 5.03
C GLU A 491 -9.58 20.44 6.35
N GLY A 492 -10.91 20.55 6.30
CA GLY A 492 -11.78 20.28 7.44
C GLY A 492 -11.58 21.24 8.62
N CYS A 493 -11.21 22.48 8.37
CA CYS A 493 -11.07 23.53 9.39
C CYS A 493 -12.29 24.46 9.35
N PRO A 494 -13.42 24.11 10.01
CA PRO A 494 -14.71 24.78 9.84
C PRO A 494 -14.72 26.23 10.32
N ASN A 495 -13.83 26.57 11.27
CA ASN A 495 -13.75 27.90 11.83
C ASN A 495 -12.75 28.84 11.13
N LEU A 496 -12.04 28.38 10.11
CA LEU A 496 -11.10 29.22 9.35
C LEU A 496 -11.85 30.33 8.62
N VAL A 497 -11.49 31.57 8.90
CA VAL A 497 -12.16 32.78 8.37
C VAL A 497 -11.24 33.58 7.50
N CYS A 498 -9.98 33.75 7.86
CA CYS A 498 -9.12 34.71 7.23
C CYS A 498 -7.67 34.27 7.03
N PHE A 499 -7.06 34.92 6.05
CA PHE A 499 -5.65 34.82 5.70
C PHE A 499 -4.92 36.14 6.05
N PRO A 500 -3.58 36.17 5.97
CA PRO A 500 -2.83 37.39 6.16
C PRO A 500 -3.29 38.50 5.18
N GLN A 501 -3.33 39.74 5.67
CA GLN A 501 -3.59 40.90 4.82
C GLN A 501 -2.53 41.01 3.73
N GLY A 502 -2.96 41.28 2.49
CA GLY A 502 -2.09 41.36 1.32
C GLY A 502 -1.76 40.01 0.69
N GLY A 503 -2.38 38.92 1.19
CA GLY A 503 -2.30 37.59 0.61
C GLY A 503 -1.18 36.68 1.17
N LEU A 504 -0.79 35.67 0.41
CA LEU A 504 0.27 34.70 0.77
C LEU A 504 1.58 35.07 0.05
N PRO A 505 2.60 35.58 0.73
CA PRO A 505 3.89 35.91 0.12
C PRO A 505 4.74 34.64 -0.09
N THR A 506 4.23 33.67 -0.86
CA THR A 506 4.81 32.35 -1.11
C THR A 506 5.15 32.18 -2.60
N PRO A 507 6.23 32.78 -3.12
CA PRO A 507 6.52 32.83 -4.56
C PRO A 507 6.75 31.47 -5.20
N ASN A 508 7.15 30.46 -4.42
CA ASN A 508 7.44 29.09 -4.88
C ASN A 508 6.32 28.08 -4.59
N LEU A 509 5.16 28.54 -4.11
CA LEU A 509 4.02 27.67 -3.84
C LEU A 509 3.53 27.01 -5.12
N THR A 510 3.56 25.69 -5.17
CA THR A 510 3.16 24.89 -6.34
C THR A 510 1.79 24.26 -6.17
N GLN A 511 1.39 23.98 -4.94
CA GLN A 511 0.11 23.36 -4.62
C GLN A 511 -0.59 24.09 -3.49
N LEU A 512 -1.86 24.43 -3.72
CA LEU A 512 -2.73 25.09 -2.76
C LEU A 512 -4.08 24.38 -2.74
N CYS A 513 -4.43 23.81 -1.59
CA CYS A 513 -5.65 23.03 -1.42
C CYS A 513 -6.44 23.58 -0.23
N PHE A 514 -7.74 23.83 -0.44
CA PHE A 514 -8.70 24.16 0.59
C PHE A 514 -9.92 23.27 0.46
N SER A 515 -10.25 22.55 1.52
CA SER A 515 -11.47 21.74 1.52
C SER A 515 -12.16 21.72 2.88
N ARG A 516 -13.48 21.64 2.88
CA ARG A 516 -14.33 21.53 4.09
C ARG A 516 -14.05 22.63 5.13
N CYS A 517 -13.85 23.87 4.68
CA CYS A 517 -13.68 25.05 5.53
C CYS A 517 -14.96 25.89 5.47
N GLU A 518 -15.90 25.59 6.39
CA GLU A 518 -17.27 26.10 6.30
C GLU A 518 -17.39 27.63 6.39
N LYS A 519 -16.56 28.29 7.20
CA LYS A 519 -16.63 29.76 7.39
C LYS A 519 -15.82 30.56 6.41
N LEU A 520 -15.05 29.91 5.54
CA LEU A 520 -14.19 30.59 4.58
C LEU A 520 -15.03 31.29 3.50
N LYS A 521 -14.89 32.62 3.37
CA LYS A 521 -15.64 33.44 2.41
C LYS A 521 -14.87 33.81 1.17
N SER A 522 -13.55 33.94 1.25
CA SER A 522 -12.66 34.28 0.15
C SER A 522 -11.36 33.52 0.24
N LEU A 523 -10.70 33.31 -0.88
CA LEU A 523 -9.33 32.82 -0.94
C LEU A 523 -8.34 33.92 -0.51
N PRO A 524 -7.05 33.61 -0.32
CA PRO A 524 -6.04 34.63 -0.05
C PRO A 524 -6.05 35.73 -1.08
N GLU A 525 -5.94 36.98 -0.62
CA GLU A 525 -5.83 38.15 -1.50
C GLU A 525 -4.67 37.97 -2.50
N ARG A 526 -4.77 38.62 -3.68
CA ARG A 526 -3.73 38.61 -4.71
C ARG A 526 -3.24 37.22 -5.13
N ILE A 527 -4.13 36.23 -5.18
CA ILE A 527 -3.78 34.84 -5.55
C ILE A 527 -3.07 34.79 -6.92
N HIS A 528 -3.34 35.71 -7.83
CA HIS A 528 -2.68 35.84 -9.15
C HIS A 528 -1.16 36.02 -9.06
N THR A 529 -0.64 36.52 -7.92
CA THR A 529 0.81 36.72 -7.71
C THR A 529 1.56 35.39 -7.46
N LEU A 530 0.86 34.28 -7.20
CA LEU A 530 1.43 32.97 -6.98
C LEU A 530 1.86 32.34 -8.32
N THR A 531 2.88 32.88 -8.95
CA THR A 531 3.30 32.50 -10.32
C THR A 531 3.84 31.08 -10.43
N ALA A 532 4.29 30.45 -9.34
CA ALA A 532 4.73 29.08 -9.32
C ALA A 532 3.58 28.07 -9.18
N LEU A 533 2.35 28.53 -8.87
CA LEU A 533 1.24 27.66 -8.56
C LEU A 533 0.81 26.83 -9.78
N ARG A 534 0.75 25.51 -9.61
CA ARG A 534 0.36 24.54 -10.63
C ARG A 534 -0.95 23.83 -10.32
N LEU A 535 -1.26 23.68 -9.03
CA LEU A 535 -2.46 23.01 -8.56
C LEU A 535 -3.21 23.93 -7.60
N LEU A 536 -4.48 24.21 -7.92
CA LEU A 536 -5.43 24.87 -7.04
C LEU A 536 -6.64 23.96 -6.87
N ASP A 537 -6.88 23.52 -5.65
CA ASP A 537 -7.96 22.59 -5.31
C ASP A 537 -8.89 23.22 -4.27
N ILE A 538 -10.15 23.43 -4.65
CA ILE A 538 -11.18 24.12 -3.86
C ILE A 538 -12.39 23.21 -3.78
N ARG A 539 -12.64 22.62 -2.58
CA ARG A 539 -13.75 21.68 -2.40
C ARG A 539 -14.52 21.94 -1.11
N ASP A 540 -15.80 21.71 -1.15
CA ASP A 540 -16.67 21.76 0.03
C ASP A 540 -16.51 23.08 0.83
N LEU A 541 -16.54 24.22 0.14
CA LEU A 541 -16.48 25.55 0.72
C LEU A 541 -17.85 26.26 0.54
N PRO A 542 -18.87 25.93 1.36
CA PRO A 542 -20.25 26.35 1.11
C PRO A 542 -20.47 27.86 1.22
N ASN A 543 -19.60 28.58 1.93
CA ASN A 543 -19.70 30.03 2.13
C ASN A 543 -18.71 30.84 1.28
N LEU A 544 -17.97 30.18 0.38
CA LEU A 544 -17.05 30.88 -0.53
C LEU A 544 -17.82 31.76 -1.51
N GLU A 545 -17.60 33.07 -1.47
CA GLU A 545 -18.29 34.05 -2.30
C GLU A 545 -17.47 34.46 -3.54
N SER A 546 -16.13 34.44 -3.42
CA SER A 546 -15.21 34.82 -4.50
C SER A 546 -13.93 33.97 -4.49
N ILE A 547 -13.40 33.67 -5.68
CA ILE A 547 -12.11 32.98 -5.88
C ILE A 547 -10.99 33.99 -6.16
N ALA A 548 -11.26 35.03 -6.91
CA ALA A 548 -10.30 36.06 -7.29
C ALA A 548 -10.98 37.42 -7.21
N GLU A 549 -10.57 38.25 -6.26
CA GLU A 549 -11.13 39.61 -6.10
C GLU A 549 -10.40 40.61 -6.98
N ASP A 550 -9.08 40.51 -7.15
CA ASP A 550 -8.25 41.40 -7.94
C ASP A 550 -7.21 40.63 -8.77
N GLY A 551 -7.31 40.68 -10.09
CA GLY A 551 -6.24 40.25 -11.00
C GLY A 551 -6.26 38.82 -11.50
N GLY A 552 -7.36 38.06 -11.27
CA GLY A 552 -7.53 36.69 -11.84
C GLY A 552 -6.85 35.57 -11.09
N LEU A 553 -6.74 34.42 -11.74
CA LEU A 553 -6.11 33.21 -11.23
C LEU A 553 -4.59 33.18 -11.53
N PRO A 554 -3.82 32.36 -10.80
CA PRO A 554 -2.39 32.18 -11.07
C PRO A 554 -2.09 31.75 -12.51
N PRO A 555 -1.14 32.39 -13.22
CA PRO A 555 -0.98 32.22 -14.67
C PRO A 555 -0.44 30.87 -15.13
N ASN A 556 0.21 30.12 -14.23
CA ASN A 556 0.84 28.86 -14.56
C ASN A 556 0.08 27.63 -14.01
N LEU A 557 -1.22 27.80 -13.68
CA LEU A 557 -2.05 26.68 -13.25
C LEU A 557 -2.13 25.60 -14.32
N ARG A 558 -1.97 24.34 -13.88
CA ARG A 558 -2.17 23.13 -14.69
C ARG A 558 -3.41 22.34 -14.28
N TYR A 559 -3.70 22.34 -12.98
CA TYR A 559 -4.80 21.60 -12.38
C TYR A 559 -5.65 22.53 -11.57
N PHE A 560 -6.93 22.62 -11.90
CA PHE A 560 -7.87 23.47 -11.19
C PHE A 560 -9.15 22.69 -10.88
N THR A 561 -9.51 22.64 -9.60
CA THR A 561 -10.71 21.96 -9.12
C THR A 561 -11.60 22.90 -8.33
N ILE A 562 -12.90 22.89 -8.64
CA ILE A 562 -13.95 23.59 -7.88
C ILE A 562 -15.11 22.62 -7.67
N GLU A 563 -15.38 22.26 -6.41
CA GLU A 563 -16.47 21.35 -6.08
C GLU A 563 -17.22 21.84 -4.83
N HIS A 564 -18.55 21.71 -4.83
CA HIS A 564 -19.44 22.01 -3.69
C HIS A 564 -19.21 23.40 -3.07
N CYS A 565 -19.20 24.43 -3.90
CA CYS A 565 -19.07 25.85 -3.50
C CYS A 565 -20.39 26.58 -3.72
N GLU A 566 -21.38 26.36 -2.85
CA GLU A 566 -22.78 26.74 -3.05
C GLU A 566 -23.05 28.23 -3.17
N ARG A 567 -22.24 29.10 -2.51
CA ARG A 567 -22.38 30.55 -2.54
C ARG A 567 -21.53 31.25 -3.58
N LEU A 568 -20.70 30.51 -4.27
CA LEU A 568 -19.89 31.06 -5.35
C LEU A 568 -20.80 31.51 -6.49
N ARG A 569 -20.84 32.81 -6.74
CA ARG A 569 -21.80 33.40 -7.71
C ARG A 569 -21.20 33.50 -9.10
N ALA A 570 -21.99 33.07 -10.06
CA ALA A 570 -21.73 33.24 -11.48
C ALA A 570 -22.25 34.58 -12.01
N SER A 571 -21.93 35.73 -11.37
CA SER A 571 -22.24 36.97 -12.07
C SER A 571 -21.32 37.07 -13.30
N SER A 572 -21.87 37.51 -14.42
CA SER A 572 -21.13 37.54 -15.70
C SER A 572 -19.86 38.40 -15.64
N SER A 573 -19.76 39.31 -14.69
CA SER A 573 -18.55 40.07 -14.38
C SER A 573 -17.57 39.27 -13.52
N SER A 574 -18.02 38.52 -12.50
CA SER A 574 -17.12 37.85 -11.56
C SER A 574 -16.41 36.60 -12.11
N VAL A 575 -17.07 35.82 -12.96
CA VAL A 575 -16.45 34.61 -13.59
C VAL A 575 -15.52 35.01 -14.74
N GLY A 576 -15.82 36.10 -15.44
CA GLY A 576 -14.91 36.68 -16.45
C GLY A 576 -13.61 37.19 -15.84
N ASP A 577 -13.66 37.71 -14.62
CA ASP A 577 -12.51 38.22 -13.87
C ASP A 577 -11.52 37.16 -13.42
N TRP A 578 -11.89 35.84 -13.50
CA TRP A 578 -10.95 34.74 -13.21
C TRP A 578 -9.81 34.63 -14.22
N GLY A 579 -9.99 35.16 -15.45
CA GLY A 579 -8.98 35.08 -16.49
C GLY A 579 -8.65 33.67 -16.97
N LEU A 580 -9.59 32.72 -16.86
CA LEU A 580 -9.37 31.29 -17.23
C LEU A 580 -8.90 31.13 -18.67
N GLN A 581 -9.43 31.92 -19.61
CA GLN A 581 -9.05 31.89 -21.03
C GLN A 581 -7.56 32.23 -21.28
N GLU A 582 -6.92 32.93 -20.34
CA GLU A 582 -5.52 33.33 -20.41
C GLU A 582 -4.57 32.25 -19.84
N LEU A 583 -5.12 31.23 -19.18
CA LEU A 583 -4.35 30.13 -18.55
C LEU A 583 -3.90 29.11 -19.60
N VAL A 584 -2.93 29.48 -20.41
CA VAL A 584 -2.39 28.61 -21.48
C VAL A 584 -1.75 27.31 -21.00
N SER A 585 -1.44 27.21 -19.72
CA SER A 585 -0.85 26.03 -19.08
C SER A 585 -1.90 25.09 -18.46
N LEU A 586 -3.20 25.45 -18.46
CA LEU A 586 -4.23 24.66 -17.82
C LEU A 586 -4.50 23.38 -18.61
N GLU A 587 -4.18 22.25 -17.99
CA GLU A 587 -4.31 20.91 -18.56
C GLU A 587 -5.62 20.24 -18.13
N GLU A 588 -6.00 20.38 -16.85
CA GLU A 588 -7.18 19.74 -16.29
C GLU A 588 -8.04 20.74 -15.51
N PHE A 589 -9.34 20.71 -15.79
CA PHE A 589 -10.34 21.44 -15.04
C PHE A 589 -11.43 20.50 -14.54
N ILE A 590 -11.67 20.53 -13.22
CA ILE A 590 -12.72 19.76 -12.56
C ILE A 590 -13.72 20.72 -11.95
N ILE A 591 -14.99 20.55 -12.29
CA ILE A 591 -16.08 21.33 -11.74
C ILE A 591 -17.22 20.42 -11.33
N GLY A 592 -17.76 20.62 -10.13
CA GLY A 592 -18.83 19.76 -9.64
C GLY A 592 -19.51 20.23 -8.36
N GLY A 593 -20.55 19.49 -7.98
CA GLY A 593 -21.34 19.74 -6.78
C GLY A 593 -22.32 20.91 -6.86
N GLY A 594 -23.24 20.97 -5.89
CA GLY A 594 -24.30 21.95 -5.83
C GLY A 594 -23.80 23.41 -5.88
N GLY A 595 -24.51 24.26 -6.62
CA GLY A 595 -24.20 25.67 -6.78
C GLY A 595 -23.28 26.01 -7.97
N ASN A 596 -22.53 25.03 -8.49
CA ASN A 596 -21.59 25.26 -9.59
C ASN A 596 -22.21 25.09 -10.99
N ASP A 597 -23.49 24.71 -11.08
CA ASP A 597 -24.22 24.58 -12.36
C ASP A 597 -24.22 25.87 -13.16
N GLU A 598 -24.56 27.01 -12.52
CA GLU A 598 -24.58 28.33 -13.17
C GLU A 598 -23.17 28.80 -13.59
N ILE A 599 -22.15 28.40 -12.81
CA ILE A 599 -20.76 28.73 -13.12
C ILE A 599 -20.35 28.02 -14.40
N LEU A 600 -20.55 26.70 -14.48
CA LEU A 600 -20.23 25.94 -15.67
C LEU A 600 -21.00 26.47 -16.88
N GLU A 601 -22.29 26.75 -16.71
CA GLU A 601 -23.12 27.31 -17.78
C GLU A 601 -22.56 28.64 -18.28
N THR A 602 -22.14 29.53 -17.38
CA THR A 602 -21.52 30.84 -17.71
C THR A 602 -20.20 30.64 -18.43
N LEU A 603 -19.32 29.75 -17.91
CA LEU A 603 -18.03 29.47 -18.54
C LEU A 603 -18.18 28.94 -19.97
N LEU A 604 -19.16 28.06 -20.20
CA LEU A 604 -19.44 27.53 -21.53
C LEU A 604 -20.13 28.56 -22.44
N LYS A 605 -21.10 29.32 -21.95
CA LYS A 605 -21.80 30.37 -22.76
C LYS A 605 -20.88 31.46 -23.26
N GLN A 606 -19.94 31.89 -22.43
CA GLN A 606 -19.00 32.98 -22.75
C GLN A 606 -17.67 32.46 -23.30
N GLN A 607 -17.48 31.15 -23.49
CA GLN A 607 -16.26 30.55 -23.98
C GLN A 607 -15.03 30.92 -23.15
N LEU A 608 -15.15 30.95 -21.82
CA LEU A 608 -14.10 31.38 -20.90
C LEU A 608 -13.06 30.27 -20.56
N LEU A 609 -13.28 29.01 -20.98
CA LEU A 609 -12.31 27.96 -20.80
C LEU A 609 -11.18 28.06 -21.82
N PRO A 610 -9.90 27.78 -21.45
CA PRO A 610 -8.79 27.91 -22.37
C PRO A 610 -8.83 26.80 -23.45
N THR A 611 -8.48 27.13 -24.68
CA THR A 611 -8.43 26.19 -25.79
C THR A 611 -7.41 25.08 -25.60
N THR A 612 -6.40 25.32 -24.76
CA THR A 612 -5.33 24.35 -24.41
C THR A 612 -5.76 23.26 -23.46
N LEU A 613 -7.00 23.28 -22.94
CA LEU A 613 -7.51 22.29 -21.98
C LEU A 613 -7.51 20.88 -22.58
N HIS A 614 -6.91 19.92 -21.86
CA HIS A 614 -6.83 18.51 -22.25
C HIS A 614 -7.88 17.62 -21.56
N TYR A 615 -8.21 17.94 -20.30
CA TYR A 615 -9.10 17.14 -19.47
C TYR A 615 -10.17 18.02 -18.84
N LEU A 616 -11.43 17.71 -19.13
CA LEU A 616 -12.59 18.38 -18.51
C LEU A 616 -13.41 17.34 -17.76
N ARG A 617 -13.58 17.54 -16.45
CA ARG A 617 -14.41 16.67 -15.64
C ARG A 617 -15.56 17.45 -15.01
N ILE A 618 -16.77 17.02 -15.29
CA ILE A 618 -18.04 17.60 -14.82
C ILE A 618 -18.71 16.55 -13.95
N LYS A 619 -19.01 16.88 -12.69
CA LYS A 619 -19.63 15.89 -11.80
C LYS A 619 -20.60 16.53 -10.80
N GLU A 620 -21.64 15.77 -10.43
CA GLU A 620 -22.57 16.14 -9.36
C GLU A 620 -23.30 17.48 -9.58
N LEU A 621 -23.56 17.83 -10.84
CA LEU A 621 -24.37 19.01 -11.20
C LEU A 621 -25.82 18.57 -11.35
N SER A 622 -26.64 18.90 -10.34
CA SER A 622 -28.00 18.36 -10.22
C SER A 622 -29.02 19.04 -11.08
N THR A 623 -28.81 20.30 -11.45
CA THR A 623 -29.76 21.10 -12.25
C THR A 623 -29.39 21.20 -13.72
N LEU A 624 -28.20 20.70 -14.10
CA LEU A 624 -27.68 20.76 -15.46
C LEU A 624 -28.47 19.86 -16.40
N LYS A 625 -29.27 20.43 -17.30
CA LYS A 625 -30.07 19.68 -18.28
C LYS A 625 -29.30 19.34 -19.55
N SER A 626 -28.41 20.21 -19.99
CA SER A 626 -27.56 19.99 -21.14
C SER A 626 -26.28 20.85 -21.05
N LEU A 627 -25.25 20.42 -21.76
CA LEU A 627 -24.03 21.23 -21.92
C LEU A 627 -24.25 22.27 -23.05
N TYR A 628 -23.75 23.50 -22.83
CA TYR A 628 -23.86 24.54 -23.82
C TYR A 628 -22.89 24.29 -24.99
N GLY A 629 -23.42 23.88 -26.14
CA GLY A 629 -22.63 23.36 -27.25
C GLY A 629 -21.58 24.30 -27.80
N ARG A 630 -21.90 25.59 -28.03
CA ARG A 630 -20.92 26.56 -28.55
C ARG A 630 -19.71 26.73 -27.64
N GLY A 631 -19.90 26.55 -26.32
CA GLY A 631 -18.83 26.63 -25.36
C GLY A 631 -17.91 25.43 -25.34
N LEU A 632 -18.37 24.27 -25.76
CA LEU A 632 -17.55 23.08 -25.91
C LEU A 632 -16.77 23.08 -27.23
N ALA A 633 -17.41 23.55 -28.31
CA ALA A 633 -16.85 23.47 -29.66
C ALA A 633 -15.47 24.14 -29.83
N HIS A 634 -15.12 25.13 -29.00
CA HIS A 634 -13.82 25.80 -29.08
C HIS A 634 -12.68 25.02 -28.39
N LEU A 635 -12.98 23.98 -27.60
CA LEU A 635 -12.00 23.19 -26.87
C LEU A 635 -11.34 22.11 -27.75
N THR A 636 -10.72 22.51 -28.84
CA THR A 636 -10.21 21.60 -29.89
C THR A 636 -9.07 20.70 -29.43
N PHE A 637 -8.36 21.02 -28.35
CA PHE A 637 -7.31 20.21 -27.76
C PHE A 637 -7.80 19.24 -26.66
N LEU A 638 -9.11 19.25 -26.35
CA LEU A 638 -9.67 18.37 -25.32
C LEU A 638 -9.51 16.91 -25.71
N ARG A 639 -8.84 16.12 -24.86
CA ARG A 639 -8.56 14.68 -25.06
C ARG A 639 -9.53 13.79 -24.30
N SER A 640 -9.92 14.21 -23.10
CA SER A 640 -10.81 13.44 -22.26
C SER A 640 -11.92 14.33 -21.68
N LEU A 641 -13.16 13.88 -21.84
CA LEU A 641 -14.35 14.48 -21.24
C LEU A 641 -15.00 13.47 -20.30
N SER A 642 -15.14 13.82 -19.02
CA SER A 642 -15.80 12.98 -18.03
C SER A 642 -17.01 13.69 -17.47
N ILE A 643 -18.18 13.04 -17.51
CA ILE A 643 -19.45 13.53 -16.98
C ILE A 643 -19.98 12.49 -16.01
N GLY A 644 -20.21 12.88 -14.75
CA GLY A 644 -20.65 11.95 -13.74
C GLY A 644 -21.63 12.50 -12.73
N ARG A 645 -22.59 11.68 -12.29
CA ARG A 645 -23.61 12.05 -11.27
C ARG A 645 -24.37 13.32 -11.58
N CYS A 646 -24.70 13.54 -12.86
CA CYS A 646 -25.51 14.66 -13.31
C CYS A 646 -26.96 14.17 -13.55
N ASP A 647 -27.76 14.21 -12.48
CA ASP A 647 -29.06 13.55 -12.47
C ASP A 647 -30.09 14.13 -13.46
N SER A 648 -30.02 15.43 -13.73
CA SER A 648 -30.93 16.14 -14.64
C SER A 648 -30.43 16.22 -16.08
N LEU A 649 -29.27 15.68 -16.41
CA LEU A 649 -28.68 15.76 -17.74
C LEU A 649 -29.49 14.88 -18.72
N GLU A 650 -30.19 15.50 -19.66
CA GLU A 650 -31.08 14.85 -20.59
C GLU A 650 -30.40 14.53 -21.94
N PHE A 651 -29.52 15.41 -22.42
CA PHE A 651 -28.85 15.24 -23.71
C PHE A 651 -27.48 15.92 -23.79
N LEU A 652 -26.65 15.42 -24.70
CA LEU A 652 -25.33 15.97 -25.05
C LEU A 652 -25.42 16.71 -26.40
N PRO A 653 -24.69 17.84 -26.55
CA PRO A 653 -24.74 18.64 -27.78
C PRO A 653 -23.93 17.99 -28.90
N GLY A 654 -24.57 17.28 -29.82
CA GLY A 654 -23.90 16.49 -30.88
C GLY A 654 -23.02 17.31 -31.81
N GLU A 655 -23.56 18.42 -32.37
CA GLU A 655 -22.77 19.30 -33.24
C GLU A 655 -21.48 19.81 -32.56
N ALA A 656 -21.55 20.12 -31.27
CA ALA A 656 -20.40 20.60 -30.53
C ALA A 656 -19.36 19.51 -30.29
N LEU A 657 -19.80 18.30 -29.96
CA LEU A 657 -18.90 17.17 -29.76
C LEU A 657 -18.11 16.84 -31.01
N GLN A 658 -18.72 16.95 -32.20
CA GLN A 658 -18.02 16.74 -33.48
C GLN A 658 -16.87 17.71 -33.73
N HIS A 659 -16.92 18.91 -33.14
CA HIS A 659 -15.84 19.89 -33.21
C HIS A 659 -14.64 19.58 -32.29
N LEU A 660 -14.80 18.65 -31.34
CA LEU A 660 -13.72 18.19 -30.45
C LEU A 660 -12.79 17.22 -31.17
N THR A 661 -12.00 17.71 -32.10
CA THR A 661 -11.17 16.91 -33.02
C THR A 661 -10.05 16.11 -32.34
N SER A 662 -9.71 16.43 -31.10
CA SER A 662 -8.69 15.72 -30.29
C SER A 662 -9.28 14.79 -29.23
N LEU A 663 -10.62 14.69 -29.12
CA LEU A 663 -11.27 13.90 -28.07
C LEU A 663 -11.05 12.40 -28.31
N GLN A 664 -10.33 11.78 -27.38
CA GLN A 664 -9.99 10.35 -27.42
C GLN A 664 -10.85 9.53 -26.45
N GLU A 665 -11.24 10.13 -25.33
CA GLU A 665 -11.92 9.44 -24.24
C GLU A 665 -13.18 10.18 -23.79
N LEU A 666 -14.28 9.45 -23.67
CA LEU A 666 -15.54 9.95 -23.11
C LEU A 666 -16.03 9.01 -22.00
N TYR A 667 -16.13 9.55 -20.81
CA TYR A 667 -16.66 8.85 -19.64
C TYR A 667 -18.01 9.44 -19.24
N ILE A 668 -19.04 8.60 -19.14
CA ILE A 668 -20.37 8.99 -18.68
C ILE A 668 -20.77 8.04 -17.56
N SER A 669 -21.00 8.56 -16.37
CA SER A 669 -21.31 7.72 -15.21
C SER A 669 -22.44 8.28 -14.35
N ASN A 670 -23.34 7.41 -13.88
CA ASN A 670 -24.43 7.79 -12.97
C ASN A 670 -25.26 8.99 -13.47
N CYS A 671 -25.62 9.01 -14.76
CA CYS A 671 -26.50 10.04 -15.37
C CYS A 671 -27.82 9.38 -15.80
N PRO A 672 -28.80 9.24 -14.90
CA PRO A 672 -30.01 8.45 -15.13
C PRO A 672 -30.94 9.07 -16.17
N SER A 673 -30.98 10.39 -16.29
CA SER A 673 -31.85 11.12 -17.23
C SER A 673 -31.31 11.14 -18.65
N LEU A 674 -30.05 10.82 -18.88
CA LEU A 674 -29.45 10.76 -20.21
C LEU A 674 -29.88 9.48 -20.92
N GLN A 675 -30.76 9.65 -21.93
CA GLN A 675 -31.36 8.52 -22.62
C GLN A 675 -30.66 8.16 -23.93
N PHE A 676 -30.07 9.14 -24.60
CA PHE A 676 -29.49 8.99 -25.94
C PHE A 676 -28.12 9.66 -26.04
N LEU A 677 -27.25 9.06 -26.82
CA LEU A 677 -26.10 9.77 -27.35
C LEU A 677 -26.52 10.54 -28.62
N PRO A 678 -25.77 11.58 -29.02
CA PRO A 678 -26.15 12.40 -30.17
C PRO A 678 -26.36 11.61 -31.46
N GLU A 679 -27.45 11.90 -32.19
CA GLU A 679 -27.76 11.24 -33.48
C GLU A 679 -26.77 11.65 -34.59
N GLU A 680 -26.23 12.88 -34.50
CA GLU A 680 -25.20 13.38 -35.43
C GLU A 680 -23.90 12.57 -35.35
N GLY A 681 -23.77 11.70 -34.38
CA GLY A 681 -22.61 10.87 -34.12
C GLY A 681 -21.60 11.46 -33.16
N MET A 682 -20.64 10.63 -32.80
CA MET A 682 -19.54 11.00 -31.92
C MET A 682 -18.32 11.47 -32.71
N PRO A 683 -17.38 12.22 -32.08
CA PRO A 683 -16.17 12.65 -32.76
C PRO A 683 -15.42 11.49 -33.42
N PRO A 684 -14.88 11.64 -34.62
CA PRO A 684 -14.13 10.57 -35.29
C PRO A 684 -12.82 10.22 -34.58
N SER A 685 -12.31 11.11 -33.73
CA SER A 685 -11.12 10.91 -32.91
C SER A 685 -11.36 10.05 -31.66
N LEU A 686 -12.64 9.79 -31.31
CA LEU A 686 -12.98 9.08 -30.09
C LEU A 686 -12.56 7.61 -30.18
N SER A 687 -11.69 7.18 -29.29
CA SER A 687 -11.14 5.82 -29.24
C SER A 687 -11.67 4.99 -28.07
N TYR A 688 -12.18 5.65 -27.04
CA TYR A 688 -12.70 5.00 -25.84
C TYR A 688 -13.98 5.66 -25.35
N LEU A 689 -15.05 4.86 -25.19
CA LEU A 689 -16.32 5.28 -24.61
C LEU A 689 -16.66 4.39 -23.43
N HIS A 690 -16.80 4.98 -22.25
CA HIS A 690 -17.21 4.26 -21.04
C HIS A 690 -18.52 4.81 -20.51
N ILE A 691 -19.54 3.96 -20.45
CA ILE A 691 -20.86 4.22 -19.87
C ILE A 691 -21.02 3.37 -18.62
N TYR A 692 -21.22 4.00 -17.46
CA TYR A 692 -21.29 3.30 -16.18
C TYR A 692 -22.52 3.76 -15.37
N LYS A 693 -23.39 2.82 -15.00
CA LYS A 693 -24.62 3.09 -14.21
C LYS A 693 -25.50 4.21 -14.79
N CYS A 694 -25.70 4.22 -16.11
CA CYS A 694 -26.57 5.15 -16.83
C CYS A 694 -27.76 4.37 -17.37
N SER A 695 -28.83 4.22 -16.58
CA SER A 695 -29.94 3.32 -16.87
C SER A 695 -30.67 3.59 -18.20
N GLY A 696 -30.69 4.84 -18.68
CA GLY A 696 -31.22 5.23 -19.99
C GLY A 696 -30.38 4.68 -21.14
N LEU A 697 -29.06 5.02 -21.12
CA LEU A 697 -28.10 4.58 -22.12
C LEU A 697 -27.89 3.06 -22.13
N GLU A 698 -27.85 2.43 -20.95
CA GLU A 698 -27.70 0.97 -20.83
C GLU A 698 -28.81 0.22 -21.57
N LYS A 699 -30.09 0.60 -21.36
CA LYS A 699 -31.24 -0.02 -22.04
C LYS A 699 -31.16 0.12 -23.56
N MET A 700 -30.56 1.22 -24.04
CA MET A 700 -30.45 1.48 -25.49
C MET A 700 -29.33 0.64 -26.13
N TYR A 701 -28.18 0.51 -25.47
CA TYR A 701 -26.97 -0.03 -26.09
C TYR A 701 -26.66 -1.49 -25.67
N GLN A 702 -27.28 -2.05 -24.64
CA GLN A 702 -27.16 -3.49 -24.32
C GLN A 702 -27.97 -4.38 -25.30
N ASN A 703 -29.08 -3.88 -25.87
CA ASN A 703 -29.86 -4.61 -26.87
C ASN A 703 -29.38 -4.29 -28.29
N LYS A 704 -28.49 -5.13 -28.84
CA LYS A 704 -27.97 -5.04 -30.24
C LYS A 704 -29.03 -5.03 -31.35
N THR A 705 -30.33 -5.05 -31.03
CA THR A 705 -31.46 -5.18 -31.97
C THR A 705 -31.90 -3.86 -32.61
N ARG A 706 -31.46 -2.71 -32.14
CA ARG A 706 -31.78 -1.39 -32.73
C ARG A 706 -30.59 -0.87 -33.54
N GLN A 707 -30.52 -1.18 -34.81
CA GLN A 707 -29.40 -0.86 -35.71
C GLN A 707 -29.14 0.65 -35.86
N ASP A 708 -30.13 1.50 -35.70
CA ASP A 708 -30.03 2.95 -35.98
C ASP A 708 -29.11 3.68 -34.97
N HIS A 709 -29.17 3.29 -33.69
CA HIS A 709 -28.34 3.95 -32.66
C HIS A 709 -26.90 3.47 -32.57
N TRP A 710 -26.65 2.24 -33.06
CA TRP A 710 -25.28 1.71 -33.11
C TRP A 710 -24.42 2.40 -34.16
N ALA A 711 -25.03 2.92 -35.22
CA ALA A 711 -24.31 3.59 -36.31
C ALA A 711 -23.52 4.81 -35.80
N SER A 712 -24.02 5.54 -34.79
CA SER A 712 -23.39 6.74 -34.23
C SER A 712 -22.13 6.48 -33.39
N ILE A 713 -21.92 5.24 -32.91
CA ILE A 713 -20.79 4.86 -32.03
C ILE A 713 -19.93 3.73 -32.58
N SER A 714 -20.34 3.09 -33.70
CA SER A 714 -19.68 1.91 -34.28
C SER A 714 -18.22 2.13 -34.72
N HIS A 715 -17.81 3.37 -34.92
CA HIS A 715 -16.44 3.74 -35.29
C HIS A 715 -15.49 3.76 -34.08
N ILE A 716 -16.01 3.67 -32.83
CA ILE A 716 -15.20 3.76 -31.61
C ILE A 716 -14.54 2.40 -31.35
N PRO A 717 -13.19 2.32 -31.27
CA PRO A 717 -12.47 1.06 -31.12
C PRO A 717 -12.72 0.31 -29.83
N CYS A 718 -13.06 1.02 -28.74
CA CYS A 718 -13.33 0.41 -27.45
C CYS A 718 -14.56 1.04 -26.80
N ILE A 719 -15.60 0.24 -26.63
CA ILE A 719 -16.83 0.65 -25.93
C ILE A 719 -17.04 -0.25 -24.74
N ARG A 720 -17.11 0.37 -23.56
CA ARG A 720 -17.39 -0.31 -22.29
C ARG A 720 -18.72 0.17 -21.70
N ILE A 721 -19.60 -0.76 -21.36
CA ILE A 721 -20.85 -0.48 -20.67
C ILE A 721 -20.83 -1.25 -19.35
N ASN A 722 -20.81 -0.52 -18.24
CA ASN A 722 -20.53 -1.06 -16.91
C ASN A 722 -19.20 -1.82 -16.90
N ASP A 723 -19.20 -3.09 -16.54
CA ASP A 723 -18.01 -3.94 -16.49
C ASP A 723 -17.77 -4.74 -17.78
N GLU A 724 -18.65 -4.62 -18.78
CA GLU A 724 -18.57 -5.37 -20.04
C GLU A 724 -17.95 -4.54 -21.16
N VAL A 725 -16.98 -5.10 -21.85
CA VAL A 725 -16.43 -4.56 -23.09
C VAL A 725 -17.32 -5.08 -24.24
N ILE A 726 -17.92 -4.16 -24.99
CA ILE A 726 -18.88 -4.47 -26.04
C ILE A 726 -18.19 -4.56 -27.42
N ILE A 727 -17.21 -3.71 -27.65
CA ILE A 727 -16.34 -3.66 -28.86
C ILE A 727 -14.91 -3.53 -28.38
#